data_b5fb55edf7f512befe9e1fbda2c3e398
#
_entry.id   b5fb55edf7f512befe9e1fbda2c3e398
#
_cell.length_a   1.000
_cell.length_b   1.000
_cell.length_c   1.000
_cell.angle_alpha   90.00
_cell.angle_beta   90.00
_cell.angle_gamma   90.00
#
_symmetry.space_group_name_H-M   'P 1'
#
loop_
_entity.id
_entity.type
_entity.pdbx_description
1 polymer ?
#
loop_
_entity_poly.entity_id
_entity_poly.type
_entity_poly.pdbx_seq_one_letter_code
_entity_poly.pdbx_strand_id
1 'polypeptide(L)'
;MRPFDVQLIGGIALHEGNVAEMKTGEGKTLVATLPVYLNALTGRGVHVVTVNDYLAQRDAGWMGELYNFLGLSVGVIINEASFVYDAEYENEDHDDPRFKHLKPATRKEAYLCDVTYGTNNEFGFDYLRDNMVKDPEYLRQRELNFAIVDEVDSILIDEARTPLIISAPAGDNPESYYQFAKVAAQLSDNDYIIDEKRRTVALTDEGVDKVQKILGVETLYSTANTRLVYHMEQALRAETLFKRDKDYVVTNSGEVVIVDEHTGRLMNGRRYNEGLHQAIEAKEGVQVRQESTTLATISFQNFFRLYNKLSGMTGTAFTEAEEFQQIYALDVIQIPPNKKIARVDKDDLIYRTEAAKLKAVAAEVKKYHEKGQPVLIGSDSIANNERIAAYLQKEGIPFELLNAKNNEREAAIIEKAGEKGAVTLATNMAGRGTDIKLGKGVKELGGLVVIGTARHDSRRVDNQLRGRGGRQGDPGTTQFFVSCEDDLMRIFQGDRIALLMQRLGIDDDMPIRNKAVSKTLEQAQKRIEGFNFDSRKNVVQYDNVINRHRKVVYTMRRRILDGDNIRPEISRLYKDEIAELTQFSSRVNKDFVANFKKVFDLDDDLLETIGLMRKEKDRYKLALAAVEELYSDKELEFGEDTMRKIEREVYLQVLDTLWMQHLENMQHLREGIHWRSVGQRDPLVEYRAESQKLFDGLQRALREEVMKILLSVRLQDVNELSDDNYDTELTKMAESATEKGVNEVSADTKNMDDEFSKDENGLTKVETRTTVASGKNTNRNTKRNQARKDKKKARQNKKRGRK
;
A
#
# COMPACT_ATOMS: atom_id res chain seq x y z
N MET A 1 -13.90 -29.14 24.07
CA MET A 1 -13.11 -29.53 22.88
C MET A 1 -11.64 -29.56 23.29
N ARG A 2 -10.87 -30.59 22.91
CA ARG A 2 -9.43 -30.65 23.21
C ARG A 2 -8.64 -30.35 21.93
N PRO A 3 -7.75 -29.35 21.92
CA PRO A 3 -6.87 -29.08 20.76
C PRO A 3 -5.95 -30.27 20.45
N PHE A 4 -5.60 -30.46 19.19
CA PHE A 4 -4.56 -31.39 18.79
C PHE A 4 -3.17 -30.86 19.19
N ASP A 5 -2.19 -31.75 19.37
CA ASP A 5 -0.83 -31.35 19.74
C ASP A 5 -0.23 -30.37 18.72
N VAL A 6 -0.49 -30.56 17.42
CA VAL A 6 -0.05 -29.65 16.35
C VAL A 6 -0.67 -28.27 16.48
N GLN A 7 -1.88 -28.16 17.00
CA GLN A 7 -2.55 -26.88 17.25
C GLN A 7 -1.94 -26.15 18.45
N LEU A 8 -1.53 -26.88 19.49
CA LEU A 8 -0.78 -26.32 20.62
C LEU A 8 0.58 -25.77 20.15
N ILE A 9 1.31 -26.51 19.30
CA ILE A 9 2.58 -26.05 18.71
C ILE A 9 2.36 -24.77 17.91
N GLY A 10 1.30 -24.73 17.08
CA GLY A 10 0.92 -23.52 16.33
C GLY A 10 0.61 -22.34 17.24
N GLY A 11 -0.14 -22.55 18.33
CA GLY A 11 -0.46 -21.52 19.32
C GLY A 11 0.79 -20.97 20.02
N ILE A 12 1.76 -21.83 20.35
CA ILE A 12 3.05 -21.42 20.95
C ILE A 12 3.83 -20.57 19.96
N ALA A 13 3.94 -21.01 18.70
CA ALA A 13 4.65 -20.26 17.65
C ALA A 13 4.06 -18.85 17.47
N LEU A 14 2.74 -18.72 17.47
CA LEU A 14 2.05 -17.43 17.43
C LEU A 14 2.30 -16.58 18.68
N HIS A 15 2.30 -17.20 19.87
CA HIS A 15 2.60 -16.48 21.11
C HIS A 15 4.02 -15.91 21.13
N GLU A 16 4.96 -16.64 20.57
CA GLU A 16 6.38 -16.20 20.46
C GLU A 16 6.62 -15.12 19.40
N GLY A 17 5.60 -14.70 18.65
CA GLY A 17 5.72 -13.66 17.64
C GLY A 17 6.29 -14.17 16.31
N ASN A 18 5.88 -15.36 15.89
CA ASN A 18 6.29 -15.98 14.62
C ASN A 18 5.09 -16.16 13.67
N VAL A 19 5.40 -16.51 12.42
CA VAL A 19 4.40 -16.97 11.46
C VAL A 19 4.24 -18.49 11.56
N ALA A 20 3.04 -18.96 11.95
CA ALA A 20 2.70 -20.38 11.96
C ALA A 20 2.19 -20.80 10.58
N GLU A 21 2.99 -21.53 9.79
CA GLU A 21 2.50 -22.17 8.58
C GLU A 21 1.77 -23.45 8.92
N MET A 22 0.44 -23.38 8.95
CA MET A 22 -0.44 -24.52 9.15
C MET A 22 -1.28 -24.78 7.91
N LYS A 23 -1.28 -26.01 7.42
CA LYS A 23 -2.03 -26.34 6.19
C LYS A 23 -3.50 -26.00 6.32
N THR A 24 -4.13 -25.67 5.20
CA THR A 24 -5.57 -25.33 5.19
C THR A 24 -6.40 -26.49 5.75
N GLY A 25 -7.39 -26.18 6.62
CA GLY A 25 -8.20 -27.17 7.29
C GLY A 25 -7.62 -27.73 8.59
N GLU A 26 -6.47 -27.23 9.08
CA GLU A 26 -5.90 -27.63 10.39
C GLU A 26 -6.50 -26.85 11.59
N GLY A 27 -7.49 -25.99 11.36
CA GLY A 27 -8.21 -25.27 12.41
C GLY A 27 -7.46 -24.04 12.94
N LYS A 28 -6.87 -23.23 12.06
CA LYS A 28 -6.15 -21.99 12.42
C LYS A 28 -6.97 -21.04 13.29
N THR A 29 -8.27 -20.86 13.02
CA THR A 29 -9.17 -20.03 13.85
C THR A 29 -9.19 -20.45 15.31
N LEU A 30 -9.23 -21.76 15.58
CA LEU A 30 -9.14 -22.28 16.95
C LEU A 30 -7.72 -22.10 17.53
N VAL A 31 -6.68 -22.31 16.74
CA VAL A 31 -5.28 -22.12 17.17
C VAL A 31 -5.03 -20.70 17.64
N ALA A 32 -5.55 -19.72 16.92
CA ALA A 32 -5.43 -18.31 17.30
C ALA A 32 -5.99 -18.01 18.69
N THR A 33 -7.03 -18.73 19.14
CA THR A 33 -7.64 -18.48 20.46
C THR A 33 -6.67 -18.68 21.61
N LEU A 34 -5.69 -19.58 21.47
CA LEU A 34 -4.73 -19.91 22.52
C LEU A 34 -3.83 -18.71 22.86
N PRO A 35 -3.05 -18.15 21.91
CA PRO A 35 -2.23 -16.98 22.16
C PRO A 35 -3.06 -15.70 22.38
N VAL A 36 -4.25 -15.57 21.77
CA VAL A 36 -5.16 -14.44 22.01
C VAL A 36 -5.56 -14.40 23.47
N TYR A 37 -6.07 -15.49 24.03
CA TYR A 37 -6.45 -15.58 25.44
C TYR A 37 -5.27 -15.19 26.35
N LEU A 38 -4.11 -15.82 26.16
CA LEU A 38 -2.94 -15.59 27.01
C LEU A 38 -2.47 -14.13 26.98
N ASN A 39 -2.46 -13.49 25.83
CA ASN A 39 -2.03 -12.10 25.71
C ASN A 39 -3.11 -11.09 26.14
N ALA A 40 -4.40 -11.41 25.98
CA ALA A 40 -5.51 -10.59 26.45
C ALA A 40 -5.52 -10.41 27.97
N LEU A 41 -5.07 -11.42 28.73
CA LEU A 41 -4.94 -11.35 30.19
C LEU A 41 -4.04 -10.21 30.69
N THR A 42 -3.23 -9.62 29.81
CA THR A 42 -2.43 -8.43 30.16
C THR A 42 -3.26 -7.16 30.27
N GLY A 43 -4.52 -7.15 29.83
CA GLY A 43 -5.40 -5.99 29.78
C GLY A 43 -5.03 -4.93 28.73
N ARG A 44 -3.98 -5.17 27.89
CA ARG A 44 -3.49 -4.23 26.89
C ARG A 44 -4.16 -4.35 25.52
N GLY A 45 -5.04 -5.35 25.34
CA GLY A 45 -5.75 -5.62 24.10
C GLY A 45 -4.97 -6.46 23.09
N VAL A 46 -5.72 -7.25 22.33
CA VAL A 46 -5.21 -8.10 21.25
C VAL A 46 -6.06 -7.86 20.00
N HIS A 47 -5.41 -7.62 18.87
CA HIS A 47 -6.07 -7.48 17.57
C HIS A 47 -5.93 -8.77 16.77
N VAL A 48 -7.04 -9.26 16.22
CA VAL A 48 -7.07 -10.38 15.28
C VAL A 48 -7.46 -9.83 13.91
N VAL A 49 -6.51 -9.83 13.01
CA VAL A 49 -6.64 -9.20 11.70
C VAL A 49 -7.03 -10.22 10.64
N THR A 50 -8.09 -9.97 9.90
CA THR A 50 -8.62 -10.82 8.84
C THR A 50 -8.60 -10.12 7.48
N VAL A 51 -8.78 -10.88 6.40
CA VAL A 51 -8.73 -10.36 5.02
C VAL A 51 -10.04 -9.69 4.56
N ASN A 52 -11.16 -9.90 5.25
CA ASN A 52 -12.44 -9.26 4.91
C ASN A 52 -13.40 -9.20 6.10
N ASP A 53 -14.43 -8.37 5.97
CA ASP A 53 -15.43 -8.08 7.00
C ASP A 53 -16.25 -9.31 7.41
N TYR A 54 -16.57 -10.19 6.44
CA TYR A 54 -17.29 -11.43 6.71
C TYR A 54 -16.51 -12.34 7.67
N LEU A 55 -15.21 -12.54 7.41
CA LEU A 55 -14.36 -13.36 8.28
C LEU A 55 -14.18 -12.73 9.66
N ALA A 56 -14.06 -11.41 9.74
CA ALA A 56 -13.95 -10.69 11.00
C ALA A 56 -15.19 -10.94 11.88
N GLN A 57 -16.37 -10.77 11.32
CA GLN A 57 -17.63 -11.02 12.04
C GLN A 57 -17.85 -12.49 12.35
N ARG A 58 -17.63 -13.39 11.39
CA ARG A 58 -17.80 -14.83 11.56
C ARG A 58 -16.93 -15.39 12.68
N ASP A 59 -15.65 -15.05 12.65
CA ASP A 59 -14.69 -15.61 13.60
C ASP A 59 -14.84 -14.98 14.99
N ALA A 60 -15.16 -13.69 15.05
CA ALA A 60 -15.51 -13.04 16.31
C ALA A 60 -16.79 -13.61 16.95
N GLY A 61 -17.85 -13.78 16.17
CA GLY A 61 -19.10 -14.36 16.69
C GLY A 61 -18.94 -15.81 17.09
N TRP A 62 -18.18 -16.60 16.31
CA TRP A 62 -17.94 -18.01 16.62
C TRP A 62 -17.02 -18.21 17.82
N MET A 63 -15.89 -17.51 17.88
CA MET A 63 -14.94 -17.61 19.00
C MET A 63 -15.34 -16.73 20.18
N GLY A 64 -16.25 -15.78 19.98
CA GLY A 64 -16.81 -14.92 21.02
C GLY A 64 -17.45 -15.70 22.16
N GLU A 65 -18.16 -16.78 21.86
CA GLU A 65 -18.72 -17.69 22.87
C GLU A 65 -17.63 -18.27 23.79
N LEU A 66 -16.49 -18.67 23.19
CA LEU A 66 -15.36 -19.20 23.95
C LEU A 66 -14.71 -18.12 24.82
N TYR A 67 -14.45 -16.94 24.26
CA TYR A 67 -13.83 -15.85 25.00
C TYR A 67 -14.73 -15.32 26.11
N ASN A 68 -16.03 -15.19 25.86
CA ASN A 68 -17.00 -14.77 26.84
C ASN A 68 -17.09 -15.78 28.00
N PHE A 69 -17.09 -17.10 27.71
CA PHE A 69 -17.02 -18.16 28.72
C PHE A 69 -15.75 -18.05 29.58
N LEU A 70 -14.63 -17.59 28.99
CA LEU A 70 -13.37 -17.40 29.69
C LEU A 70 -13.26 -16.02 30.36
N GLY A 71 -14.31 -15.20 30.32
CA GLY A 71 -14.38 -13.89 30.95
C GLY A 71 -13.69 -12.74 30.17
N LEU A 72 -13.49 -12.89 28.86
CA LEU A 72 -12.94 -11.85 27.97
C LEU A 72 -14.04 -11.23 27.12
N SER A 73 -13.94 -9.92 26.90
CA SER A 73 -14.77 -9.16 25.98
C SER A 73 -14.23 -9.21 24.54
N VAL A 74 -15.15 -9.20 23.55
CA VAL A 74 -14.80 -9.27 22.12
C VAL A 74 -15.49 -8.17 21.36
N GLY A 75 -14.70 -7.36 20.66
CA GLY A 75 -15.15 -6.33 19.73
C GLY A 75 -14.90 -6.74 18.28
N VAL A 76 -15.67 -6.17 17.35
CA VAL A 76 -15.52 -6.34 15.90
C VAL A 76 -15.57 -4.98 15.23
N ILE A 77 -14.64 -4.74 14.31
CA ILE A 77 -14.64 -3.56 13.47
C ILE A 77 -14.67 -3.98 12.00
N ILE A 78 -15.60 -3.40 11.27
CA ILE A 78 -15.75 -3.59 9.82
C ILE A 78 -15.97 -2.24 9.16
N ASN A 79 -16.05 -2.24 7.84
CA ASN A 79 -16.34 -1.00 7.12
C ASN A 79 -17.66 -0.39 7.61
N GLU A 80 -17.63 0.89 8.00
CA GLU A 80 -18.76 1.69 8.48
C GLU A 80 -19.51 1.16 9.71
N ALA A 81 -19.13 0.01 10.29
CA ALA A 81 -19.82 -0.54 11.45
C ALA A 81 -18.87 -1.17 12.48
N SER A 82 -19.34 -1.30 13.70
CA SER A 82 -18.64 -1.98 14.79
C SER A 82 -19.62 -2.64 15.75
N PHE A 83 -19.17 -3.73 16.36
CA PHE A 83 -19.99 -4.56 17.22
C PHE A 83 -19.20 -5.02 18.44
N VAL A 84 -19.93 -5.40 19.49
CA VAL A 84 -19.40 -6.10 20.66
C VAL A 84 -20.18 -7.41 20.82
N TYR A 85 -19.48 -8.50 21.12
CA TYR A 85 -20.12 -9.77 21.43
C TYR A 85 -20.85 -9.69 22.77
N ASP A 86 -22.16 -9.96 22.77
CA ASP A 86 -23.02 -9.97 23.95
C ASP A 86 -23.89 -11.22 23.90
N ALA A 87 -23.68 -12.16 24.83
CA ALA A 87 -24.37 -13.45 24.86
C ALA A 87 -25.89 -13.31 25.13
N GLU A 88 -26.32 -12.18 25.70
CA GLU A 88 -27.75 -11.91 26.00
C GLU A 88 -28.44 -11.20 24.82
N TYR A 89 -27.68 -10.66 23.87
CA TYR A 89 -28.21 -9.99 22.67
C TYR A 89 -28.50 -11.00 21.57
N GLU A 90 -29.69 -10.96 20.99
CA GLU A 90 -30.04 -11.73 19.79
C GLU A 90 -30.47 -10.82 18.65
N ASN A 91 -29.75 -10.91 17.54
CA ASN A 91 -30.13 -10.28 16.29
C ASN A 91 -30.92 -11.28 15.44
N GLU A 92 -32.19 -11.01 15.23
CA GLU A 92 -33.09 -11.89 14.43
C GLU A 92 -32.95 -11.67 12.91
N ASP A 93 -32.28 -10.58 12.49
CA ASP A 93 -32.16 -10.21 11.07
C ASP A 93 -31.11 -11.04 10.32
N HIS A 94 -30.30 -11.84 11.00
CA HIS A 94 -29.29 -12.71 10.40
C HIS A 94 -29.63 -14.19 10.47
N ASP A 95 -29.65 -14.85 9.30
CA ASP A 95 -29.87 -16.30 9.16
C ASP A 95 -28.70 -17.13 9.73
N ASP A 96 -27.47 -16.57 9.74
CA ASP A 96 -26.28 -17.24 10.27
C ASP A 96 -26.22 -17.10 11.79
N PRO A 97 -26.29 -18.23 12.56
CA PRO A 97 -26.27 -18.20 14.01
C PRO A 97 -24.99 -17.58 14.59
N ARG A 98 -23.91 -17.50 13.82
CA ARG A 98 -22.62 -16.92 14.24
C ARG A 98 -22.68 -15.40 14.40
N PHE A 99 -23.63 -14.72 13.77
CA PHE A 99 -23.79 -13.26 13.85
C PHE A 99 -24.83 -12.81 14.90
N LYS A 100 -25.59 -13.73 15.45
CA LYS A 100 -26.71 -13.44 16.35
C LYS A 100 -26.35 -12.59 17.56
N HIS A 101 -25.16 -12.81 18.13
CA HIS A 101 -24.72 -12.19 19.38
C HIS A 101 -23.80 -10.98 19.16
N LEU A 102 -23.75 -10.44 17.95
CA LEU A 102 -22.98 -9.23 17.62
C LEU A 102 -23.86 -7.98 17.79
N LYS A 103 -23.74 -7.32 18.92
CA LYS A 103 -24.47 -6.11 19.27
C LYS A 103 -23.79 -4.90 18.69
N PRO A 104 -24.51 -3.99 17.98
CA PRO A 104 -23.95 -2.74 17.50
C PRO A 104 -23.36 -1.91 18.64
N ALA A 105 -22.17 -1.38 18.44
CA ALA A 105 -21.42 -0.60 19.40
C ALA A 105 -20.59 0.48 18.70
N THR A 106 -20.11 1.45 19.46
CA THR A 106 -19.19 2.45 18.91
C THR A 106 -17.82 1.83 18.62
N ARG A 107 -17.10 2.45 17.70
CA ARG A 107 -15.73 2.04 17.37
C ARG A 107 -14.83 1.99 18.60
N LYS A 108 -14.93 2.99 19.47
CA LYS A 108 -14.18 3.07 20.74
C LYS A 108 -14.49 1.91 21.68
N GLU A 109 -15.78 1.55 21.85
CA GLU A 109 -16.20 0.41 22.66
C GLU A 109 -15.64 -0.90 22.12
N ALA A 110 -15.66 -1.11 20.80
CA ALA A 110 -15.09 -2.29 20.17
C ALA A 110 -13.58 -2.41 20.41
N TYR A 111 -12.85 -1.29 20.39
CA TYR A 111 -11.41 -1.28 20.70
C TYR A 111 -11.10 -1.41 22.21
N LEU A 112 -12.04 -1.05 23.09
CA LEU A 112 -11.86 -1.23 24.53
C LEU A 112 -12.03 -2.68 24.97
N CYS A 113 -12.58 -3.56 24.14
CA CYS A 113 -12.66 -5.00 24.41
C CYS A 113 -11.26 -5.62 24.54
N ASP A 114 -11.15 -6.74 25.24
CA ASP A 114 -9.90 -7.48 25.42
C ASP A 114 -9.34 -8.00 24.10
N VAL A 115 -10.27 -8.40 23.19
CA VAL A 115 -9.96 -8.90 21.84
C VAL A 115 -10.75 -8.09 20.82
N THR A 116 -10.10 -7.58 19.78
CA THR A 116 -10.77 -6.89 18.68
C THR A 116 -10.46 -7.58 17.37
N TYR A 117 -11.50 -8.05 16.68
CA TYR A 117 -11.43 -8.57 15.32
C TYR A 117 -11.67 -7.45 14.31
N GLY A 118 -11.01 -7.51 13.16
CA GLY A 118 -11.23 -6.52 12.09
C GLY A 118 -10.40 -6.81 10.86
N THR A 119 -10.61 -6.02 9.81
CA THR A 119 -9.79 -6.11 8.61
C THR A 119 -8.51 -5.26 8.74
N ASN A 120 -7.49 -5.65 7.99
CA ASN A 120 -6.23 -4.92 7.92
C ASN A 120 -6.41 -3.43 7.59
N ASN A 121 -7.33 -3.13 6.66
CA ASN A 121 -7.64 -1.76 6.23
C ASN A 121 -8.22 -0.94 7.38
N GLU A 122 -9.22 -1.47 8.07
CA GLU A 122 -9.91 -0.76 9.15
C GLU A 122 -8.98 -0.41 10.31
N PHE A 123 -8.13 -1.35 10.74
CA PHE A 123 -7.11 -1.07 11.75
C PHE A 123 -6.15 0.04 11.33
N GLY A 124 -5.71 0.01 10.08
CA GLY A 124 -4.77 1.00 9.56
C GLY A 124 -5.42 2.36 9.33
N PHE A 125 -6.65 2.42 8.81
CA PHE A 125 -7.37 3.68 8.65
C PHE A 125 -7.73 4.30 9.99
N ASP A 126 -8.16 3.52 10.99
CA ASP A 126 -8.42 4.04 12.32
C ASP A 126 -7.15 4.61 12.98
N TYR A 127 -5.98 3.97 12.76
CA TYR A 127 -4.71 4.54 13.19
C TYR A 127 -4.43 5.91 12.55
N LEU A 128 -4.68 6.05 11.25
CA LEU A 128 -4.50 7.33 10.58
C LEU A 128 -5.49 8.38 11.09
N ARG A 129 -6.77 8.01 11.26
CA ARG A 129 -7.81 8.89 11.80
C ARG A 129 -7.49 9.37 13.22
N ASP A 130 -7.01 8.47 14.09
CA ASP A 130 -6.62 8.82 15.47
C ASP A 130 -5.47 9.83 15.53
N ASN A 131 -4.62 9.86 14.50
CA ASN A 131 -3.58 10.87 14.37
C ASN A 131 -4.04 12.18 13.71
N MET A 132 -5.35 12.36 13.48
CA MET A 132 -5.95 13.56 12.92
C MET A 132 -6.97 14.19 13.87
N VAL A 133 -7.39 13.53 14.96
CA VAL A 133 -8.36 14.03 15.93
C VAL A 133 -7.79 15.20 16.72
N LYS A 134 -8.64 16.15 17.13
CA LYS A 134 -8.27 17.32 17.92
C LYS A 134 -8.48 17.14 19.42
N ASP A 135 -9.36 16.23 19.81
CA ASP A 135 -9.72 15.96 21.18
C ASP A 135 -9.43 14.50 21.53
N PRO A 136 -8.81 14.22 22.71
CA PRO A 136 -8.56 12.85 23.19
C PRO A 136 -9.82 11.97 23.30
N GLU A 137 -11.01 12.60 23.45
CA GLU A 137 -12.28 11.86 23.55
C GLU A 137 -12.63 11.11 22.26
N TYR A 138 -12.21 11.63 21.09
CA TYR A 138 -12.45 11.01 19.78
C TYR A 138 -11.44 9.93 19.40
N LEU A 139 -10.43 9.69 20.22
CA LEU A 139 -9.49 8.58 20.00
C LEU A 139 -10.22 7.25 20.09
N ARG A 140 -9.99 6.40 19.09
CA ARG A 140 -10.64 5.10 18.94
C ARG A 140 -9.78 3.98 19.48
N GLN A 141 -8.52 3.93 19.04
CA GLN A 141 -7.59 2.85 19.33
C GLN A 141 -6.88 3.06 20.67
N ARG A 142 -6.58 1.94 21.33
CA ARG A 142 -5.60 1.86 22.42
C ARG A 142 -4.19 1.70 21.85
N GLU A 143 -3.23 1.47 22.73
CA GLU A 143 -1.86 1.11 22.36
C GLU A 143 -1.85 -0.16 21.49
N LEU A 144 -1.06 -0.16 20.40
CA LEU A 144 -0.89 -1.31 19.51
C LEU A 144 0.01 -2.37 20.18
N ASN A 145 -0.60 -3.24 20.99
CA ASN A 145 0.14 -4.20 21.81
C ASN A 145 0.46 -5.48 21.05
N PHE A 146 -0.53 -6.32 20.72
CA PHE A 146 -0.34 -7.59 20.03
C PHE A 146 -1.32 -7.74 18.88
N ALA A 147 -0.81 -8.12 17.70
CA ALA A 147 -1.64 -8.50 16.57
C ALA A 147 -1.33 -9.91 16.07
N ILE A 148 -2.41 -10.66 15.78
CA ILE A 148 -2.35 -11.91 15.03
C ILE A 148 -3.00 -11.67 13.67
N VAL A 149 -2.24 -11.89 12.60
CA VAL A 149 -2.71 -11.70 11.22
C VAL A 149 -3.10 -13.05 10.63
N ASP A 150 -4.39 -13.26 10.36
CA ASP A 150 -4.85 -14.44 9.63
C ASP A 150 -4.63 -14.25 8.12
N GLU A 151 -4.31 -15.34 7.44
CA GLU A 151 -3.87 -15.32 6.05
C GLU A 151 -2.76 -14.27 5.81
N VAL A 152 -1.76 -14.30 6.68
CA VAL A 152 -0.69 -13.29 6.78
C VAL A 152 0.06 -13.05 5.46
N ASP A 153 0.16 -14.05 4.61
CA ASP A 153 0.74 -13.94 3.27
C ASP A 153 -0.10 -13.12 2.30
N SER A 154 -1.43 -13.06 2.46
CA SER A 154 -2.25 -12.13 1.71
C SER A 154 -2.02 -10.70 2.16
N ILE A 155 -2.15 -10.47 3.46
CA ILE A 155 -2.17 -9.13 4.04
C ILE A 155 -0.77 -8.49 3.96
N LEU A 156 0.27 -9.21 4.38
CA LEU A 156 1.62 -8.65 4.50
C LEU A 156 2.47 -8.75 3.22
N ILE A 157 2.04 -9.55 2.24
CA ILE A 157 2.77 -9.71 0.97
C ILE A 157 1.95 -9.19 -0.22
N ASP A 158 0.74 -9.74 -0.47
CA ASP A 158 -0.03 -9.37 -1.67
C ASP A 158 -0.61 -7.97 -1.60
N GLU A 159 -1.31 -7.65 -0.52
CA GLU A 159 -1.96 -6.37 -0.31
C GLU A 159 -0.98 -5.26 0.09
N ALA A 160 0.20 -5.65 0.61
CA ALA A 160 1.22 -4.70 1.07
C ALA A 160 2.01 -4.03 -0.08
N ARG A 161 1.47 -4.00 -1.28
CA ARG A 161 2.01 -3.25 -2.43
C ARG A 161 1.60 -1.79 -2.40
N THR A 162 0.40 -1.50 -1.88
CA THR A 162 -0.17 -0.15 -1.80
C THR A 162 -0.19 0.36 -0.36
N PRO A 163 0.12 1.63 -0.11
CA PRO A 163 -0.07 2.23 1.19
C PRO A 163 -1.57 2.51 1.46
N LEU A 164 -1.91 2.66 2.73
CA LEU A 164 -3.18 3.24 3.15
C LEU A 164 -3.09 4.76 3.03
N ILE A 165 -4.06 5.38 2.37
CA ILE A 165 -4.09 6.82 2.14
C ILE A 165 -5.47 7.36 2.52
N ILE A 166 -5.50 8.44 3.28
CA ILE A 166 -6.67 9.28 3.48
C ILE A 166 -6.43 10.56 2.67
N SER A 167 -7.31 10.82 1.71
CA SER A 167 -7.25 12.01 0.86
C SER A 167 -8.54 12.80 0.91
N ALA A 168 -8.46 14.10 0.67
CA ALA A 168 -9.60 14.99 0.53
C ALA A 168 -9.44 15.82 -0.74
N PRO A 169 -10.55 16.36 -1.30
CA PRO A 169 -10.47 17.27 -2.43
C PRO A 169 -9.58 18.47 -2.09
N ALA A 170 -8.55 18.70 -2.90
CA ALA A 170 -7.68 19.87 -2.75
C ALA A 170 -8.47 21.15 -3.11
N GLY A 171 -8.23 22.21 -2.36
CA GLY A 171 -8.77 23.53 -2.65
C GLY A 171 -8.10 24.24 -3.83
N ASP A 172 -7.43 23.49 -4.73
CA ASP A 172 -6.69 24.06 -5.84
C ASP A 172 -7.61 24.72 -6.87
N ASN A 173 -7.14 25.88 -7.34
CA ASN A 173 -7.87 26.67 -8.30
C ASN A 173 -7.83 25.99 -9.69
N PRO A 174 -8.98 25.52 -10.22
CA PRO A 174 -9.05 24.93 -11.56
C PRO A 174 -8.52 25.86 -12.67
N GLU A 175 -8.49 27.18 -12.40
CA GLU A 175 -7.99 28.19 -13.34
C GLU A 175 -6.53 27.97 -13.75
N SER A 176 -5.71 27.45 -12.83
CA SER A 176 -4.30 27.13 -13.15
C SER A 176 -4.21 26.11 -14.28
N TYR A 177 -4.98 25.04 -14.24
CA TYR A 177 -4.97 24.02 -15.30
C TYR A 177 -5.40 24.57 -16.65
N TYR A 178 -6.43 25.42 -16.69
CA TYR A 178 -6.86 26.09 -17.93
C TYR A 178 -5.82 27.08 -18.45
N GLN A 179 -5.11 27.78 -17.55
CA GLN A 179 -4.02 28.69 -17.93
C GLN A 179 -2.87 27.92 -18.60
N PHE A 180 -2.41 26.83 -17.95
CA PHE A 180 -1.30 26.03 -18.48
C PHE A 180 -1.68 25.25 -19.73
N ALA A 181 -2.92 24.78 -19.87
CA ALA A 181 -3.41 24.18 -21.11
C ALA A 181 -3.33 25.19 -22.28
N LYS A 182 -3.70 26.46 -22.04
CA LYS A 182 -3.55 27.52 -23.06
C LYS A 182 -2.09 27.83 -23.39
N VAL A 183 -1.19 27.76 -22.42
CA VAL A 183 0.26 27.93 -22.65
C VAL A 183 0.80 26.76 -23.47
N ALA A 184 0.46 25.52 -23.13
CA ALA A 184 0.89 24.34 -23.86
C ALA A 184 0.42 24.35 -25.33
N ALA A 185 -0.82 24.77 -25.60
CA ALA A 185 -1.37 24.89 -26.94
C ALA A 185 -0.67 25.98 -27.83
N GLN A 186 0.09 26.89 -27.21
CA GLN A 186 0.86 27.91 -27.95
C GLN A 186 2.31 27.47 -28.31
N LEU A 187 2.73 26.29 -27.81
CA LEU A 187 4.04 25.73 -28.07
C LEU A 187 4.04 25.01 -29.44
N SER A 188 5.17 25.05 -30.12
CA SER A 188 5.41 24.38 -31.40
C SER A 188 6.39 23.21 -31.23
N ASP A 189 6.47 22.33 -32.24
CA ASP A 189 7.34 21.14 -32.20
C ASP A 189 8.82 21.44 -31.92
N ASN A 190 9.28 22.67 -32.09
CA ASN A 190 10.65 23.09 -31.76
C ASN A 190 10.82 23.45 -30.28
N ASP A 191 9.73 23.72 -29.56
CA ASP A 191 9.76 24.19 -28.17
C ASP A 191 9.84 23.01 -27.16
N TYR A 192 9.69 21.75 -27.63
CA TYR A 192 9.76 20.55 -26.77
C TYR A 192 10.32 19.33 -27.49
N ILE A 193 10.78 18.36 -26.74
CA ILE A 193 11.29 17.08 -27.23
C ILE A 193 10.42 15.96 -26.64
N ILE A 194 9.89 15.08 -27.52
CA ILE A 194 9.10 13.92 -27.13
C ILE A 194 9.98 12.67 -27.20
N ASP A 195 10.03 11.90 -26.11
CA ASP A 195 10.51 10.52 -26.10
C ASP A 195 9.31 9.56 -26.08
N GLU A 196 8.87 9.13 -27.26
CA GLU A 196 7.73 8.21 -27.40
C GLU A 196 7.92 6.88 -26.68
N LYS A 197 9.16 6.38 -26.59
CA LYS A 197 9.46 5.11 -25.92
C LYS A 197 9.30 5.18 -24.40
N ARG A 198 9.59 6.34 -23.84
CA ARG A 198 9.48 6.60 -22.40
C ARG A 198 8.19 7.32 -22.02
N ARG A 199 7.39 7.71 -23.00
CA ARG A 199 6.20 8.56 -22.81
C ARG A 199 6.50 9.81 -21.98
N THR A 200 7.64 10.44 -22.24
CA THR A 200 8.06 11.68 -21.59
C THR A 200 8.20 12.80 -22.59
N VAL A 201 7.93 14.00 -22.14
CA VAL A 201 8.12 15.23 -22.92
C VAL A 201 8.92 16.23 -22.08
N ALA A 202 9.83 16.96 -22.67
CA ALA A 202 10.62 17.98 -22.00
C ALA A 202 10.70 19.24 -22.87
N LEU A 203 10.68 20.42 -22.23
CA LEU A 203 10.89 21.69 -22.93
C LEU A 203 12.34 21.80 -23.40
N THR A 204 12.55 22.42 -24.59
CA THR A 204 13.87 22.88 -25.04
C THR A 204 14.22 24.19 -24.36
N ASP A 205 15.47 24.63 -24.48
CA ASP A 205 15.89 25.95 -23.96
C ASP A 205 15.03 27.08 -24.55
N GLU A 206 14.71 26.99 -25.85
CA GLU A 206 13.83 27.94 -26.55
C GLU A 206 12.40 27.88 -26.01
N GLY A 207 11.91 26.68 -25.71
CA GLY A 207 10.59 26.43 -25.07
C GLY A 207 10.52 27.01 -23.67
N VAL A 208 11.57 26.86 -22.86
CA VAL A 208 11.67 27.45 -21.53
C VAL A 208 11.59 28.96 -21.58
N ASP A 209 12.38 29.60 -22.47
CA ASP A 209 12.38 31.06 -22.65
C ASP A 209 11.01 31.59 -23.09
N LYS A 210 10.32 30.87 -23.95
CA LYS A 210 8.96 31.20 -24.38
C LYS A 210 7.94 31.10 -23.29
N VAL A 211 7.96 30.01 -22.49
CA VAL A 211 7.10 29.80 -21.34
C VAL A 211 7.33 30.87 -20.26
N GLN A 212 8.59 31.21 -19.97
CA GLN A 212 8.93 32.25 -19.01
C GLN A 212 8.37 33.62 -19.43
N LYS A 213 8.45 33.95 -20.72
CA LYS A 213 7.87 35.20 -21.27
C LYS A 213 6.35 35.23 -21.16
N ILE A 214 5.67 34.11 -21.45
CA ILE A 214 4.21 34.01 -21.36
C ILE A 214 3.73 34.12 -19.90
N LEU A 215 4.42 33.45 -18.96
CA LEU A 215 4.08 33.44 -17.54
C LEU A 215 4.59 34.67 -16.77
N GLY A 216 5.50 35.47 -17.36
CA GLY A 216 6.10 36.66 -16.74
C GLY A 216 7.05 36.33 -15.58
N VAL A 217 7.73 35.18 -15.62
CA VAL A 217 8.69 34.74 -14.60
C VAL A 217 10.12 34.80 -15.12
N GLU A 218 11.07 35.23 -14.27
CA GLU A 218 12.47 35.33 -14.66
C GLU A 218 13.15 33.97 -14.86
N THR A 219 12.78 32.98 -13.99
CA THR A 219 13.36 31.63 -14.02
C THR A 219 12.29 30.60 -13.70
N LEU A 220 11.98 29.73 -14.68
CA LEU A 220 10.97 28.67 -14.52
C LEU A 220 11.41 27.62 -13.48
N TYR A 221 12.64 27.14 -13.57
CA TYR A 221 13.20 26.07 -12.73
C TYR A 221 13.81 26.57 -11.41
N SER A 222 13.21 27.57 -10.77
CA SER A 222 13.57 27.99 -9.40
C SER A 222 12.82 27.18 -8.36
N THR A 223 13.35 27.08 -7.14
CA THR A 223 12.67 26.40 -6.01
C THR A 223 11.32 27.04 -5.64
N ALA A 224 11.15 28.34 -5.92
CA ALA A 224 9.89 29.05 -5.71
C ALA A 224 8.82 28.71 -6.78
N ASN A 225 9.22 28.23 -7.95
CA ASN A 225 8.33 27.99 -9.09
C ASN A 225 8.08 26.51 -9.37
N THR A 226 8.39 25.63 -8.43
CA THR A 226 8.22 24.17 -8.57
C THR A 226 6.80 23.79 -9.01
N ARG A 227 5.78 24.47 -8.48
CA ARG A 227 4.38 24.25 -8.85
C ARG A 227 4.04 24.69 -10.27
N LEU A 228 4.65 25.75 -10.77
CA LEU A 228 4.49 26.19 -12.18
C LEU A 228 5.11 25.17 -13.14
N VAL A 229 6.28 24.64 -12.78
CA VAL A 229 6.94 23.57 -13.56
C VAL A 229 6.04 22.34 -13.62
N TYR A 230 5.49 21.90 -12.49
CA TYR A 230 4.58 20.76 -12.42
C TYR A 230 3.36 20.93 -13.34
N HIS A 231 2.61 22.02 -13.21
CA HIS A 231 1.46 22.28 -14.09
C HIS A 231 1.83 22.37 -15.57
N MET A 232 3.00 22.96 -15.87
CA MET A 232 3.48 23.05 -17.25
C MET A 232 3.80 21.69 -17.84
N GLU A 233 4.47 20.83 -17.08
CA GLU A 233 4.80 19.46 -17.51
C GLU A 233 3.53 18.65 -17.75
N GLN A 234 2.56 18.69 -16.84
CA GLN A 234 1.30 17.95 -17.02
C GLN A 234 0.49 18.47 -18.22
N ALA A 235 0.42 19.79 -18.40
CA ALA A 235 -0.24 20.38 -19.56
C ALA A 235 0.43 19.98 -20.88
N LEU A 236 1.75 19.97 -20.91
CA LEU A 236 2.53 19.57 -22.09
C LEU A 236 2.38 18.07 -22.38
N ARG A 237 2.39 17.20 -21.36
CA ARG A 237 2.09 15.76 -21.49
C ARG A 237 0.68 15.53 -22.03
N ALA A 238 -0.31 16.20 -21.48
CA ALA A 238 -1.69 16.10 -21.94
C ALA A 238 -1.84 16.50 -23.41
N GLU A 239 -1.15 17.57 -23.86
CA GLU A 239 -1.22 18.08 -25.24
C GLU A 239 -0.54 17.16 -26.22
N THR A 240 0.67 16.65 -25.90
CA THR A 240 1.54 15.96 -26.85
C THR A 240 1.36 14.43 -26.86
N LEU A 241 1.18 13.80 -25.70
CA LEU A 241 1.24 12.34 -25.54
C LEU A 241 -0.12 11.67 -25.48
N PHE A 242 -1.17 12.41 -25.02
CA PHE A 242 -2.49 11.84 -24.82
C PHE A 242 -3.47 12.35 -25.88
N LYS A 243 -4.02 11.44 -26.68
CA LYS A 243 -4.89 11.75 -27.81
C LYS A 243 -6.31 11.31 -27.55
N ARG A 244 -7.26 12.20 -27.83
CA ARG A 244 -8.69 11.90 -27.80
C ARG A 244 -9.03 10.72 -28.74
N ASP A 245 -9.98 9.90 -28.35
CA ASP A 245 -10.48 8.70 -29.06
C ASP A 245 -9.43 7.58 -29.20
N LYS A 246 -8.24 7.74 -28.61
CA LYS A 246 -7.22 6.72 -28.51
C LYS A 246 -6.90 6.38 -27.06
N ASP A 247 -6.44 7.38 -26.28
CA ASP A 247 -6.01 7.20 -24.90
C ASP A 247 -7.15 7.52 -23.91
N TYR A 248 -8.09 8.36 -24.33
CA TYR A 248 -9.30 8.70 -23.58
C TYR A 248 -10.44 9.11 -24.50
N VAL A 249 -11.67 9.09 -23.99
CA VAL A 249 -12.86 9.64 -24.65
C VAL A 249 -13.52 10.69 -23.77
N VAL A 250 -14.18 11.67 -24.37
CA VAL A 250 -15.03 12.63 -23.67
C VAL A 250 -16.47 12.19 -23.85
N THR A 251 -17.15 11.91 -22.75
CA THR A 251 -18.57 11.48 -22.78
C THR A 251 -19.48 12.66 -23.06
N ASN A 252 -20.74 12.38 -23.40
CA ASN A 252 -21.77 13.41 -23.59
C ASN A 252 -22.07 14.21 -22.30
N SER A 253 -21.72 13.68 -21.14
CA SER A 253 -21.80 14.38 -19.84
C SER A 253 -20.61 15.29 -19.57
N GLY A 254 -19.62 15.37 -20.46
CA GLY A 254 -18.40 16.16 -20.27
C GLY A 254 -17.38 15.47 -19.34
N GLU A 255 -17.45 14.18 -19.15
CA GLU A 255 -16.49 13.43 -18.35
C GLU A 255 -15.42 12.81 -19.23
N VAL A 256 -14.17 12.95 -18.86
CA VAL A 256 -13.03 12.27 -19.48
C VAL A 256 -12.97 10.85 -18.94
N VAL A 257 -13.01 9.85 -19.82
CA VAL A 257 -12.93 8.42 -19.46
C VAL A 257 -11.73 7.81 -20.16
N ILE A 258 -10.90 7.12 -19.41
CA ILE A 258 -9.68 6.48 -19.90
C ILE A 258 -10.06 5.30 -20.81
N VAL A 259 -9.36 5.13 -21.93
CA VAL A 259 -9.41 3.95 -22.79
C VAL A 259 -8.23 3.05 -22.45
N ASP A 260 -8.50 1.80 -22.13
CA ASP A 260 -7.44 0.79 -21.91
C ASP A 260 -6.69 0.55 -23.22
N GLU A 261 -5.41 0.79 -23.24
CA GLU A 261 -4.54 0.66 -24.41
C GLU A 261 -4.53 -0.76 -25.01
N HIS A 262 -4.71 -1.78 -24.18
CA HIS A 262 -4.64 -3.18 -24.59
C HIS A 262 -5.99 -3.78 -25.02
N THR A 263 -7.07 -3.36 -24.35
CA THR A 263 -8.40 -3.93 -24.59
C THR A 263 -9.31 -3.00 -25.37
N GLY A 264 -8.97 -1.71 -25.49
CA GLY A 264 -9.84 -0.67 -26.08
C GLY A 264 -11.12 -0.40 -25.27
N ARG A 265 -11.21 -0.92 -24.03
CA ARG A 265 -12.39 -0.76 -23.17
C ARG A 265 -12.35 0.54 -22.40
N LEU A 266 -13.52 1.12 -22.17
CA LEU A 266 -13.67 2.29 -21.33
C LEU A 266 -13.48 1.93 -19.85
N MET A 267 -12.59 2.62 -19.17
CA MET A 267 -12.29 2.44 -17.75
C MET A 267 -13.06 3.47 -16.91
N ASN A 268 -14.35 3.24 -16.72
CA ASN A 268 -15.19 4.13 -15.93
C ASN A 268 -14.70 4.19 -14.45
N GLY A 269 -14.68 5.40 -13.88
CA GLY A 269 -14.28 5.63 -12.49
C GLY A 269 -12.76 5.65 -12.26
N ARG A 270 -11.93 5.44 -13.29
CA ARG A 270 -10.47 5.60 -13.20
C ARG A 270 -10.06 6.99 -13.70
N ARG A 271 -9.02 7.53 -13.08
CA ARG A 271 -8.40 8.81 -13.47
C ARG A 271 -6.90 8.64 -13.61
N TYR A 272 -6.28 9.44 -14.49
CA TYR A 272 -4.83 9.55 -14.55
C TYR A 272 -4.33 10.29 -13.30
N ASN A 273 -3.20 9.88 -12.78
CA ASN A 273 -2.58 10.46 -11.59
C ASN A 273 -1.81 11.76 -11.91
N GLU A 274 -1.28 12.39 -10.88
CA GLU A 274 -0.35 13.53 -10.98
C GLU A 274 -0.93 14.74 -11.73
N GLY A 275 -2.20 15.07 -11.55
CA GLY A 275 -2.81 16.22 -12.23
C GLY A 275 -2.97 16.07 -13.76
N LEU A 276 -2.53 14.94 -14.34
CA LEU A 276 -2.64 14.69 -15.76
C LEU A 276 -4.08 14.60 -16.24
N HIS A 277 -4.97 13.99 -15.41
CA HIS A 277 -6.39 13.91 -15.75
C HIS A 277 -7.02 15.30 -15.79
N GLN A 278 -6.69 16.16 -14.84
CA GLN A 278 -7.10 17.55 -14.79
C GLN A 278 -6.52 18.37 -15.96
N ALA A 279 -5.28 18.11 -16.33
CA ALA A 279 -4.68 18.72 -17.51
C ALA A 279 -5.39 18.30 -18.80
N ILE A 280 -5.83 17.04 -18.92
CA ILE A 280 -6.64 16.58 -20.06
C ILE A 280 -8.04 17.20 -20.01
N GLU A 281 -8.71 17.25 -18.85
CA GLU A 281 -9.99 17.95 -18.67
C GLU A 281 -9.87 19.42 -19.11
N ALA A 282 -8.81 20.11 -18.72
CA ALA A 282 -8.53 21.50 -19.12
C ALA A 282 -8.26 21.64 -20.62
N LYS A 283 -7.50 20.72 -21.22
CA LYS A 283 -7.24 20.64 -22.66
C LYS A 283 -8.53 20.50 -23.47
N GLU A 284 -9.44 19.62 -23.02
CA GLU A 284 -10.71 19.38 -23.68
C GLU A 284 -11.77 20.46 -23.36
N GLY A 285 -11.46 21.42 -22.47
CA GLY A 285 -12.35 22.49 -22.07
C GLY A 285 -13.59 22.02 -21.28
N VAL A 286 -13.52 20.82 -20.71
CA VAL A 286 -14.53 20.29 -19.80
C VAL A 286 -14.28 20.76 -18.37
N GLN A 287 -15.25 20.56 -17.46
CA GLN A 287 -15.10 20.97 -16.07
C GLN A 287 -13.94 20.20 -15.42
N VAL A 288 -12.90 20.92 -15.00
CA VAL A 288 -11.78 20.35 -14.24
C VAL A 288 -12.28 19.98 -12.84
N ARG A 289 -12.18 18.69 -12.48
CA ARG A 289 -12.50 18.23 -11.12
C ARG A 289 -11.31 18.48 -10.22
N GLN A 290 -11.60 18.81 -8.94
CA GLN A 290 -10.56 19.08 -7.95
C GLN A 290 -9.60 17.91 -7.80
N GLU A 291 -8.33 18.22 -7.63
CA GLU A 291 -7.28 17.27 -7.25
C GLU A 291 -7.51 16.80 -5.81
N SER A 292 -7.03 15.62 -5.45
CA SER A 292 -7.09 15.16 -4.06
C SER A 292 -5.75 15.40 -3.37
N THR A 293 -5.78 16.05 -2.20
CA THR A 293 -4.60 16.21 -1.35
C THR A 293 -4.52 15.08 -0.34
N THR A 294 -3.34 14.50 -0.17
CA THR A 294 -3.10 13.44 0.81
C THR A 294 -3.05 14.04 2.22
N LEU A 295 -4.02 13.68 3.06
CA LEU A 295 -4.08 14.10 4.47
C LEU A 295 -3.18 13.24 5.35
N ALA A 296 -3.23 11.93 5.17
CA ALA A 296 -2.44 10.97 5.94
C ALA A 296 -2.16 9.72 5.10
N THR A 297 -1.00 9.13 5.30
CA THR A 297 -0.62 7.89 4.61
C THR A 297 0.27 7.02 5.50
N ILE A 298 0.16 5.70 5.35
CA ILE A 298 1.08 4.74 5.95
C ILE A 298 1.11 3.45 5.11
N SER A 299 2.28 2.86 4.90
CA SER A 299 2.36 1.53 4.30
C SER A 299 1.93 0.44 5.30
N PHE A 300 1.34 -0.66 4.81
CA PHE A 300 1.01 -1.82 5.66
C PHE A 300 2.22 -2.31 6.46
N GLN A 301 3.38 -2.35 5.82
CA GLN A 301 4.62 -2.76 6.47
C GLN A 301 4.95 -1.89 7.69
N ASN A 302 4.87 -0.57 7.54
CA ASN A 302 5.17 0.34 8.64
C ASN A 302 4.06 0.36 9.69
N PHE A 303 2.79 0.16 9.31
CA PHE A 303 1.68 0.04 10.26
C PHE A 303 1.84 -1.19 11.16
N PHE A 304 1.98 -2.39 10.57
CA PHE A 304 2.10 -3.62 11.37
C PHE A 304 3.38 -3.69 12.22
N ARG A 305 4.43 -2.97 11.84
CA ARG A 305 5.66 -2.80 12.64
C ARG A 305 5.49 -1.85 13.85
N LEU A 306 4.34 -1.23 14.04
CA LEU A 306 4.02 -0.44 15.23
C LEU A 306 3.59 -1.31 16.41
N TYR A 307 3.08 -2.51 16.16
CA TYR A 307 2.72 -3.42 17.24
C TYR A 307 3.95 -3.84 18.05
N ASN A 308 3.79 -3.87 19.38
CA ASN A 308 4.85 -4.35 20.27
C ASN A 308 5.18 -5.83 19.99
N LYS A 309 4.18 -6.62 19.62
CA LYS A 309 4.30 -8.00 19.19
C LYS A 309 3.39 -8.28 17.99
N LEU A 310 3.96 -8.89 16.96
CA LEU A 310 3.26 -9.28 15.73
C LEU A 310 3.41 -10.78 15.53
N SER A 311 2.39 -11.45 15.07
CA SER A 311 2.44 -12.83 14.60
C SER A 311 1.46 -13.04 13.46
N GLY A 312 1.57 -14.15 12.76
CA GLY A 312 0.68 -14.45 11.66
C GLY A 312 0.48 -15.93 11.43
N MET A 313 -0.57 -16.29 10.72
CA MET A 313 -0.87 -17.67 10.36
C MET A 313 -1.36 -17.76 8.91
N THR A 314 -0.93 -18.80 8.21
CA THR A 314 -1.41 -19.12 6.85
C THR A 314 -1.06 -20.57 6.50
N GLY A 315 -1.55 -21.06 5.36
CA GLY A 315 -1.19 -22.38 4.80
C GLY A 315 0.07 -22.39 3.94
N THR A 316 0.66 -21.22 3.61
CA THR A 316 1.62 -21.06 2.49
C THR A 316 2.65 -19.95 2.71
N ALA A 317 3.19 -19.76 3.91
CA ALA A 317 4.15 -18.69 4.20
C ALA A 317 5.60 -19.01 3.80
N PHE A 318 6.00 -20.28 3.80
CA PHE A 318 7.40 -20.67 3.71
C PHE A 318 8.10 -20.22 2.41
N THR A 319 7.35 -20.08 1.33
CA THR A 319 7.92 -19.57 0.07
C THR A 319 8.41 -18.14 0.17
N GLU A 320 7.82 -17.35 1.09
CA GLU A 320 8.11 -15.94 1.33
C GLU A 320 8.82 -15.71 2.71
N ALA A 321 9.42 -16.78 3.29
CA ALA A 321 10.02 -16.70 4.63
C ALA A 321 11.12 -15.63 4.72
N GLU A 322 11.90 -15.43 3.65
CA GLU A 322 12.93 -14.40 3.59
C GLU A 322 12.32 -12.99 3.67
N GLU A 323 11.21 -12.74 3.01
CA GLU A 323 10.52 -11.46 3.05
C GLU A 323 9.92 -11.19 4.43
N PHE A 324 9.26 -12.17 5.04
CA PHE A 324 8.76 -12.05 6.41
C PHE A 324 9.86 -11.69 7.40
N GLN A 325 11.01 -12.31 7.28
CA GLN A 325 12.14 -12.05 8.17
C GLN A 325 12.78 -10.67 7.90
N GLN A 326 13.03 -10.29 6.63
CA GLN A 326 13.71 -9.04 6.30
C GLN A 326 12.86 -7.79 6.55
N ILE A 327 11.54 -7.86 6.30
CA ILE A 327 10.65 -6.71 6.41
C ILE A 327 10.01 -6.61 7.80
N TYR A 328 9.52 -7.73 8.33
CA TYR A 328 8.71 -7.75 9.56
C TYR A 328 9.45 -8.35 10.76
N ALA A 329 10.64 -8.89 10.57
CA ALA A 329 11.41 -9.64 11.58
C ALA A 329 10.62 -10.85 12.15
N LEU A 330 9.84 -11.54 11.30
CA LEU A 330 9.04 -12.71 11.64
C LEU A 330 9.69 -13.97 11.06
N ASP A 331 9.89 -14.97 11.89
CA ASP A 331 10.32 -16.29 11.42
C ASP A 331 9.11 -17.15 11.03
N VAL A 332 9.26 -17.98 10.00
CA VAL A 332 8.20 -18.88 9.53
C VAL A 332 8.42 -20.28 10.06
N ILE A 333 7.53 -20.74 10.93
CA ILE A 333 7.56 -22.06 11.55
C ILE A 333 6.55 -22.96 10.84
N GLN A 334 7.03 -24.01 10.18
CA GLN A 334 6.19 -25.00 9.53
C GLN A 334 5.68 -26.02 10.55
N ILE A 335 4.37 -26.02 10.78
CA ILE A 335 3.71 -26.96 11.67
C ILE A 335 3.31 -28.22 10.89
N PRO A 336 3.68 -29.42 11.35
CA PRO A 336 3.30 -30.64 10.66
C PRO A 336 1.78 -30.83 10.68
N PRO A 337 1.17 -31.40 9.63
CA PRO A 337 -0.25 -31.68 9.63
C PRO A 337 -0.63 -32.75 10.65
N ASN A 338 -1.80 -32.64 11.27
CA ASN A 338 -2.31 -33.61 12.24
C ASN A 338 -2.44 -35.03 11.68
N LYS A 339 -2.83 -35.14 10.40
CA LYS A 339 -2.87 -36.39 9.65
C LYS A 339 -2.06 -36.30 8.38
N LYS A 340 -1.44 -37.43 7.99
CA LYS A 340 -0.66 -37.49 6.75
C LYS A 340 -1.55 -37.12 5.55
N ILE A 341 -1.02 -36.25 4.67
CA ILE A 341 -1.72 -35.83 3.45
C ILE A 341 -1.91 -37.03 2.53
N ALA A 342 -3.17 -37.33 2.20
CA ALA A 342 -3.56 -38.41 1.28
C ALA A 342 -3.88 -37.90 -0.13
N ARG A 343 -3.82 -36.58 -0.37
CA ARG A 343 -4.04 -35.96 -1.67
C ARG A 343 -2.97 -36.34 -2.66
N VAL A 344 -3.37 -36.57 -3.92
CA VAL A 344 -2.50 -36.84 -5.05
C VAL A 344 -2.40 -35.60 -5.95
N ASP A 345 -1.22 -34.99 -5.98
CA ASP A 345 -0.94 -33.87 -6.88
C ASP A 345 -0.39 -34.42 -8.21
N LYS A 346 -1.18 -34.34 -9.29
CA LYS A 346 -0.82 -34.81 -10.63
C LYS A 346 0.07 -33.81 -11.36
N ASP A 347 0.87 -34.30 -12.31
CA ASP A 347 1.70 -33.47 -13.19
C ASP A 347 0.81 -32.53 -14.04
N ASP A 348 1.35 -31.36 -14.38
CA ASP A 348 0.68 -30.37 -15.22
C ASP A 348 0.44 -30.92 -16.63
N LEU A 349 -0.66 -30.53 -17.24
CA LEU A 349 -1.01 -30.79 -18.65
C LEU A 349 -0.82 -29.51 -19.45
N ILE A 350 0.13 -29.53 -20.41
CA ILE A 350 0.47 -28.34 -21.19
C ILE A 350 -0.05 -28.50 -22.60
N TYR A 351 -0.94 -27.57 -22.98
CA TYR A 351 -1.57 -27.49 -24.29
C TYR A 351 -0.94 -26.38 -25.14
N ARG A 352 -0.99 -26.52 -26.45
CA ARG A 352 -0.49 -25.49 -27.36
C ARG A 352 -1.35 -24.22 -27.33
N THR A 353 -2.68 -24.39 -27.36
CA THR A 353 -3.67 -23.32 -27.45
C THR A 353 -4.56 -23.26 -26.20
N GLU A 354 -5.07 -22.08 -25.88
CA GLU A 354 -6.04 -21.90 -24.81
C GLU A 354 -7.35 -22.66 -25.10
N ALA A 355 -7.82 -22.64 -26.34
CA ALA A 355 -9.04 -23.36 -26.74
C ALA A 355 -8.97 -24.87 -26.49
N ALA A 356 -7.83 -25.50 -26.82
CA ALA A 356 -7.60 -26.92 -26.53
C ALA A 356 -7.56 -27.20 -25.02
N LYS A 357 -6.91 -26.30 -24.23
CA LYS A 357 -6.90 -26.37 -22.77
C LYS A 357 -8.31 -26.35 -22.18
N LEU A 358 -9.14 -25.37 -22.56
CA LEU A 358 -10.50 -25.21 -22.03
C LEU A 358 -11.42 -26.42 -22.41
N LYS A 359 -11.28 -26.96 -23.63
CA LYS A 359 -11.97 -28.17 -24.04
C LYS A 359 -11.57 -29.38 -23.20
N ALA A 360 -10.29 -29.52 -22.92
CA ALA A 360 -9.76 -30.60 -22.08
C ALA A 360 -10.19 -30.46 -20.62
N VAL A 361 -10.22 -29.25 -20.06
CA VAL A 361 -10.76 -28.98 -18.73
C VAL A 361 -12.22 -29.43 -18.64
N ALA A 362 -13.09 -29.02 -19.59
CA ALA A 362 -14.49 -29.40 -19.58
C ALA A 362 -14.69 -30.94 -19.69
N ALA A 363 -13.88 -31.63 -20.51
CA ALA A 363 -13.90 -33.08 -20.62
C ALA A 363 -13.46 -33.79 -19.32
N GLU A 364 -12.43 -33.30 -18.65
CA GLU A 364 -11.98 -33.90 -17.38
C GLU A 364 -12.98 -33.63 -16.24
N VAL A 365 -13.59 -32.41 -16.19
CA VAL A 365 -14.68 -32.09 -15.25
C VAL A 365 -15.85 -33.04 -15.44
N LYS A 366 -16.31 -33.27 -16.69
CA LYS A 366 -17.39 -34.18 -17.02
C LYS A 366 -17.14 -35.58 -16.48
N LYS A 367 -15.95 -36.11 -16.70
CA LYS A 367 -15.50 -37.43 -16.23
C LYS A 367 -15.59 -37.60 -14.73
N TYR A 368 -15.22 -36.57 -13.94
CA TYR A 368 -15.30 -36.61 -12.47
C TYR A 368 -16.74 -36.40 -11.99
N HIS A 369 -17.49 -35.50 -12.62
CA HIS A 369 -18.88 -35.23 -12.31
C HIS A 369 -19.75 -36.51 -12.53
N GLU A 370 -19.59 -37.23 -13.66
CA GLU A 370 -20.27 -38.48 -13.94
C GLU A 370 -19.95 -39.57 -12.90
N LYS A 371 -18.78 -39.55 -12.28
CA LYS A 371 -18.42 -40.42 -11.15
C LYS A 371 -19.01 -39.98 -9.83
N GLY A 372 -19.65 -38.81 -9.77
CA GLY A 372 -20.17 -38.21 -8.57
C GLY A 372 -19.11 -37.57 -7.67
N GLN A 373 -17.88 -37.36 -8.14
CA GLN A 373 -16.85 -36.63 -7.41
C GLN A 373 -17.09 -35.12 -7.50
N PRO A 374 -16.99 -34.35 -6.39
CA PRO A 374 -17.04 -32.91 -6.48
C PRO A 374 -15.78 -32.34 -7.16
N VAL A 375 -15.94 -31.28 -7.92
CA VAL A 375 -14.86 -30.61 -8.68
C VAL A 375 -14.86 -29.12 -8.34
N LEU A 376 -13.70 -28.62 -7.90
CA LEU A 376 -13.42 -27.20 -7.77
C LEU A 376 -12.48 -26.78 -8.91
N ILE A 377 -12.91 -25.81 -9.70
CA ILE A 377 -12.14 -25.26 -10.81
C ILE A 377 -11.64 -23.87 -10.37
N GLY A 378 -10.32 -23.68 -10.32
CA GLY A 378 -9.68 -22.41 -10.03
C GLY A 378 -9.19 -21.71 -11.30
N SER A 379 -9.57 -20.45 -11.51
CA SER A 379 -9.08 -19.61 -12.58
C SER A 379 -8.31 -18.40 -12.06
N ASP A 380 -7.56 -17.76 -12.92
CA ASP A 380 -6.76 -16.57 -12.66
C ASP A 380 -7.55 -15.27 -12.74
N SER A 381 -8.64 -15.25 -13.53
CA SER A 381 -9.42 -14.04 -13.79
C SER A 381 -10.92 -14.31 -13.97
N ILE A 382 -11.74 -13.25 -13.80
CA ILE A 382 -13.17 -13.30 -14.03
C ILE A 382 -13.47 -13.61 -15.51
N ALA A 383 -12.70 -13.03 -16.43
CA ALA A 383 -12.86 -13.27 -17.87
C ALA A 383 -12.62 -14.75 -18.24
N ASN A 384 -11.63 -15.38 -17.62
CA ASN A 384 -11.37 -16.81 -17.82
C ASN A 384 -12.46 -17.68 -17.17
N ASN A 385 -13.05 -17.26 -16.05
CA ASN A 385 -14.23 -17.92 -15.49
C ASN A 385 -15.41 -17.93 -16.48
N GLU A 386 -15.70 -16.80 -17.12
CA GLU A 386 -16.79 -16.71 -18.10
C GLU A 386 -16.55 -17.63 -19.32
N ARG A 387 -15.29 -17.70 -19.79
CA ARG A 387 -14.92 -18.62 -20.88
C ARG A 387 -15.09 -20.08 -20.47
N ILE A 388 -14.61 -20.47 -19.29
CA ILE A 388 -14.76 -21.84 -18.77
C ILE A 388 -16.25 -22.20 -18.63
N ALA A 389 -17.05 -21.29 -18.08
CA ALA A 389 -18.48 -21.43 -17.91
C ALA A 389 -19.18 -21.76 -19.26
N ALA A 390 -18.80 -21.06 -20.33
CA ALA A 390 -19.36 -21.33 -21.68
C ALA A 390 -19.03 -22.75 -22.18
N TYR A 391 -17.83 -23.27 -21.92
CA TYR A 391 -17.47 -24.63 -22.27
C TYR A 391 -18.22 -25.68 -21.42
N LEU A 392 -18.39 -25.42 -20.10
CA LEU A 392 -19.16 -26.31 -19.22
C LEU A 392 -20.62 -26.36 -19.60
N GLN A 393 -21.26 -25.24 -19.97
CA GLN A 393 -22.62 -25.16 -20.46
C GLN A 393 -22.79 -25.95 -21.76
N LYS A 394 -21.83 -25.84 -22.68
CA LYS A 394 -21.85 -26.59 -23.96
C LYS A 394 -21.80 -28.11 -23.71
N GLU A 395 -21.09 -28.55 -22.67
CA GLU A 395 -21.04 -29.97 -22.28
C GLU A 395 -22.24 -30.41 -21.39
N GLY A 396 -23.13 -29.48 -21.04
CA GLY A 396 -24.33 -29.77 -20.23
C GLY A 396 -24.01 -30.06 -18.76
N ILE A 397 -22.92 -29.51 -18.22
CA ILE A 397 -22.50 -29.73 -16.85
C ILE A 397 -23.08 -28.61 -15.97
N PRO A 398 -23.88 -28.93 -14.93
CA PRO A 398 -24.33 -27.93 -13.98
C PRO A 398 -23.15 -27.46 -13.09
N PHE A 399 -23.05 -26.16 -12.84
CA PHE A 399 -22.00 -25.58 -12.02
C PHE A 399 -22.49 -24.35 -11.26
N GLU A 400 -21.87 -24.07 -10.12
CA GLU A 400 -22.00 -22.83 -9.38
C GLU A 400 -20.80 -21.92 -9.65
N LEU A 401 -21.08 -20.62 -9.87
CA LEU A 401 -20.05 -19.61 -10.15
C LEU A 401 -19.83 -18.71 -8.95
N LEU A 402 -18.58 -18.64 -8.48
CA LEU A 402 -18.15 -17.73 -7.43
C LEU A 402 -17.54 -16.46 -8.06
N ASN A 403 -18.26 -15.36 -7.93
CA ASN A 403 -17.83 -14.03 -8.32
C ASN A 403 -17.55 -13.23 -7.06
N ALA A 404 -16.40 -12.67 -6.86
CA ALA A 404 -15.99 -11.88 -5.68
C ALA A 404 -16.87 -10.63 -5.37
N LYS A 405 -18.18 -10.70 -5.61
CA LYS A 405 -19.14 -9.61 -5.43
C LYS A 405 -19.98 -9.69 -4.15
N ASN A 406 -20.08 -10.87 -3.51
CA ASN A 406 -20.88 -11.05 -2.30
C ASN A 406 -20.28 -12.19 -1.44
N ASN A 407 -19.56 -11.80 -0.39
CA ASN A 407 -18.82 -12.74 0.46
C ASN A 407 -19.71 -13.75 1.21
N GLU A 408 -20.92 -13.37 1.62
CA GLU A 408 -21.86 -14.28 2.34
C GLU A 408 -22.38 -15.37 1.42
N ARG A 409 -22.81 -14.99 0.21
CA ARG A 409 -23.26 -15.96 -0.80
C ARG A 409 -22.14 -16.91 -1.22
N GLU A 410 -20.92 -16.42 -1.31
CA GLU A 410 -19.74 -17.22 -1.60
C GLU A 410 -19.49 -18.29 -0.55
N ALA A 411 -19.61 -17.94 0.75
CA ALA A 411 -19.43 -18.88 1.85
C ALA A 411 -20.45 -20.02 1.74
N ALA A 412 -21.73 -19.72 1.50
CA ALA A 412 -22.78 -20.71 1.33
C ALA A 412 -22.55 -21.65 0.12
N ILE A 413 -22.04 -21.13 -1.00
CA ILE A 413 -21.70 -21.95 -2.18
C ILE A 413 -20.52 -22.88 -1.86
N ILE A 414 -19.48 -22.34 -1.19
CA ILE A 414 -18.28 -23.12 -0.83
C ILE A 414 -18.59 -24.23 0.17
N GLU A 415 -19.46 -24.01 1.13
CA GLU A 415 -19.90 -25.07 2.04
C GLU A 415 -20.49 -26.27 1.28
N LYS A 416 -21.20 -26.02 0.17
CA LYS A 416 -21.77 -27.06 -0.71
C LYS A 416 -20.81 -27.62 -1.75
N ALA A 417 -19.68 -26.97 -1.99
CA ALA A 417 -18.69 -27.38 -3.01
C ALA A 417 -18.11 -28.79 -2.77
N GLY A 418 -18.22 -29.32 -1.57
CA GLY A 418 -17.81 -30.69 -1.21
C GLY A 418 -18.90 -31.76 -1.36
N GLU A 419 -20.12 -31.42 -1.79
CA GLU A 419 -21.22 -32.36 -1.96
C GLU A 419 -21.00 -33.23 -3.21
N LYS A 420 -21.68 -34.40 -3.21
CA LYS A 420 -21.53 -35.35 -4.31
C LYS A 420 -21.94 -34.77 -5.66
N GLY A 421 -21.01 -34.77 -6.60
CA GLY A 421 -21.22 -34.29 -7.99
C GLY A 421 -21.29 -32.76 -8.12
N ALA A 422 -21.00 -32.01 -7.06
CA ALA A 422 -20.94 -30.55 -7.15
C ALA A 422 -19.79 -30.09 -8.06
N VAL A 423 -20.06 -29.10 -8.95
CA VAL A 423 -19.03 -28.42 -9.73
C VAL A 423 -19.04 -26.96 -9.39
N THR A 424 -17.92 -26.46 -8.89
CA THR A 424 -17.76 -25.06 -8.45
C THR A 424 -16.64 -24.42 -9.26
N LEU A 425 -16.95 -23.30 -9.90
CA LEU A 425 -15.99 -22.48 -10.64
C LEU A 425 -15.71 -21.22 -9.85
N ALA A 426 -14.45 -20.99 -9.48
CA ALA A 426 -14.04 -19.90 -8.63
C ALA A 426 -12.78 -19.19 -9.14
N THR A 427 -12.62 -17.90 -8.87
CA THR A 427 -11.32 -17.24 -8.95
C THR A 427 -10.44 -17.70 -7.78
N ASN A 428 -9.13 -17.52 -7.89
CA ASN A 428 -8.14 -17.92 -6.87
C ASN A 428 -8.42 -17.32 -5.47
N MET A 429 -8.99 -16.11 -5.42
CA MET A 429 -9.29 -15.38 -4.17
C MET A 429 -10.64 -15.77 -3.56
N ALA A 430 -11.59 -16.24 -4.38
CA ALA A 430 -12.95 -16.54 -3.92
C ALA A 430 -12.98 -17.67 -2.88
N GLY A 431 -13.74 -17.44 -1.81
CA GLY A 431 -13.93 -18.39 -0.73
C GLY A 431 -12.69 -18.66 0.12
N ARG A 432 -11.69 -17.78 0.12
CA ARG A 432 -10.55 -17.87 1.02
C ARG A 432 -11.00 -17.76 2.48
N GLY A 433 -10.37 -18.53 3.39
CA GLY A 433 -10.77 -18.59 4.79
C GLY A 433 -11.99 -19.48 5.10
N THR A 434 -12.67 -20.00 4.06
CA THR A 434 -13.81 -20.90 4.24
C THR A 434 -13.42 -22.37 3.96
N ASP A 435 -13.88 -23.28 4.81
CA ASP A 435 -13.56 -24.71 4.73
C ASP A 435 -14.56 -25.48 3.86
N ILE A 436 -14.04 -26.32 2.94
CA ILE A 436 -14.85 -27.22 2.11
C ILE A 436 -14.97 -28.56 2.83
N LYS A 437 -16.16 -28.88 3.32
CA LYS A 437 -16.44 -30.16 3.99
C LYS A 437 -16.94 -31.17 2.97
N LEU A 438 -16.35 -32.37 2.96
CA LEU A 438 -16.79 -33.44 2.05
C LEU A 438 -18.15 -34.01 2.50
N GLY A 439 -19.08 -34.10 1.55
CA GLY A 439 -20.37 -34.75 1.75
C GLY A 439 -20.26 -36.26 2.02
N LYS A 440 -21.35 -36.87 2.44
CA LYS A 440 -21.40 -38.33 2.74
C LYS A 440 -21.07 -39.13 1.47
N GLY A 441 -20.17 -40.11 1.59
CA GLY A 441 -19.79 -40.99 0.49
C GLY A 441 -18.80 -40.41 -0.51
N VAL A 442 -18.39 -39.15 -0.36
CA VAL A 442 -17.43 -38.50 -1.30
C VAL A 442 -15.99 -38.97 -1.06
N LYS A 443 -15.65 -39.35 0.18
CA LYS A 443 -14.31 -39.89 0.52
C LYS A 443 -14.04 -41.20 -0.21
N GLU A 444 -15.03 -42.07 -0.30
CA GLU A 444 -14.97 -43.36 -0.98
C GLU A 444 -14.83 -43.20 -2.51
N LEU A 445 -15.36 -42.12 -3.06
CA LEU A 445 -15.22 -41.76 -4.47
C LEU A 445 -13.83 -41.15 -4.82
N GLY A 446 -13.02 -40.83 -3.81
CA GLY A 446 -11.68 -40.25 -3.99
C GLY A 446 -11.56 -38.77 -3.61
N GLY A 447 -12.59 -38.23 -2.94
CA GLY A 447 -12.59 -36.86 -2.38
C GLY A 447 -12.74 -35.75 -3.43
N LEU A 448 -12.39 -34.52 -3.03
CA LEU A 448 -12.48 -33.34 -3.87
C LEU A 448 -11.40 -33.33 -4.95
N VAL A 449 -11.82 -33.06 -6.19
CA VAL A 449 -10.93 -32.80 -7.32
C VAL A 449 -10.73 -31.29 -7.46
N VAL A 450 -9.48 -30.82 -7.53
CA VAL A 450 -9.14 -29.43 -7.75
C VAL A 450 -8.43 -29.30 -9.08
N ILE A 451 -9.00 -28.51 -9.97
CA ILE A 451 -8.45 -28.22 -11.30
C ILE A 451 -8.02 -26.76 -11.36
N GLY A 452 -6.72 -26.51 -11.57
CA GLY A 452 -6.22 -25.18 -11.89
C GLY A 452 -6.18 -24.98 -13.40
N THR A 453 -6.69 -23.88 -13.90
CA THR A 453 -6.76 -23.60 -15.35
C THR A 453 -5.63 -22.71 -15.87
N ALA A 454 -4.79 -22.21 -14.94
CA ALA A 454 -3.54 -21.51 -15.22
C ALA A 454 -2.59 -21.66 -14.02
N ARG A 455 -1.30 -21.43 -14.24
CA ARG A 455 -0.34 -21.20 -13.17
C ARG A 455 -0.31 -19.72 -12.85
N HIS A 456 -0.32 -19.39 -11.57
CA HIS A 456 -0.24 -18.02 -11.10
C HIS A 456 1.21 -17.53 -11.04
N ASP A 457 1.40 -16.24 -10.91
CA ASP A 457 2.73 -15.59 -10.78
C ASP A 457 3.48 -16.03 -9.52
N SER A 458 2.75 -16.45 -8.49
CA SER A 458 3.30 -16.95 -7.23
C SER A 458 2.94 -18.43 -6.99
N ARG A 459 3.97 -19.24 -6.65
CA ARG A 459 3.80 -20.65 -6.23
C ARG A 459 2.89 -20.80 -5.03
N ARG A 460 2.84 -19.77 -4.19
CA ARG A 460 2.01 -19.71 -2.99
C ARG A 460 0.52 -19.80 -3.34
N VAL A 461 0.07 -19.04 -4.33
CA VAL A 461 -1.33 -19.04 -4.79
C VAL A 461 -1.71 -20.42 -5.37
N ASP A 462 -0.82 -21.05 -6.15
CA ASP A 462 -1.02 -22.41 -6.63
C ASP A 462 -1.15 -23.42 -5.48
N ASN A 463 -0.33 -23.27 -4.43
CA ASN A 463 -0.38 -24.13 -3.23
C ASN A 463 -1.65 -23.89 -2.40
N GLN A 464 -2.17 -22.67 -2.34
CA GLN A 464 -3.45 -22.37 -1.71
C GLN A 464 -4.60 -23.04 -2.44
N LEU A 465 -4.59 -23.00 -3.78
CA LEU A 465 -5.59 -23.71 -4.59
C LEU A 465 -5.51 -25.22 -4.36
N ARG A 466 -4.32 -25.83 -4.41
CA ARG A 466 -4.13 -27.25 -4.07
C ARG A 466 -4.62 -27.58 -2.67
N GLY A 467 -4.37 -26.68 -1.70
CA GLY A 467 -4.78 -26.82 -0.31
C GLY A 467 -6.29 -26.82 -0.07
N ARG A 468 -7.10 -26.53 -1.08
CA ARG A 468 -8.57 -26.68 -0.97
C ARG A 468 -9.00 -28.13 -0.86
N GLY A 469 -8.24 -29.08 -1.45
CA GLY A 469 -8.52 -30.52 -1.37
C GLY A 469 -7.56 -31.29 -0.47
N GLY A 470 -7.99 -32.47 -0.02
CA GLY A 470 -7.17 -33.39 0.79
C GLY A 470 -6.85 -32.92 2.20
N ARG A 471 -7.84 -32.37 2.89
CA ARG A 471 -7.71 -31.83 4.26
C ARG A 471 -7.86 -32.94 5.30
N GLN A 472 -7.19 -32.80 6.46
CA GLN A 472 -7.27 -33.73 7.60
C GLN A 472 -7.14 -35.21 7.23
N GLY A 473 -6.26 -35.51 6.24
CA GLY A 473 -6.05 -36.88 5.74
C GLY A 473 -7.11 -37.41 4.80
N ASP A 474 -8.04 -36.58 4.34
CA ASP A 474 -9.02 -36.95 3.31
C ASP A 474 -8.34 -37.15 1.95
N PRO A 475 -8.86 -38.07 1.12
CA PRO A 475 -8.39 -38.20 -0.24
C PRO A 475 -8.73 -36.97 -1.08
N GLY A 476 -8.00 -36.75 -2.17
CA GLY A 476 -8.23 -35.67 -3.09
C GLY A 476 -7.28 -35.74 -4.27
N THR A 477 -7.59 -35.05 -5.35
CA THR A 477 -6.72 -35.00 -6.53
C THR A 477 -6.58 -33.56 -6.99
N THR A 478 -5.35 -33.14 -7.32
CA THR A 478 -5.15 -31.81 -7.92
C THR A 478 -4.43 -31.94 -9.24
N GLN A 479 -4.79 -31.09 -10.22
CA GLN A 479 -4.12 -31.03 -11.51
C GLN A 479 -4.22 -29.64 -12.12
N PHE A 480 -3.12 -29.16 -12.73
CA PHE A 480 -3.13 -27.91 -13.49
C PHE A 480 -3.16 -28.16 -14.99
N PHE A 481 -3.96 -27.38 -15.69
CA PHE A 481 -4.06 -27.32 -17.14
C PHE A 481 -3.52 -25.96 -17.59
N VAL A 482 -2.48 -25.99 -18.38
CA VAL A 482 -1.70 -24.79 -18.77
C VAL A 482 -1.67 -24.71 -20.30
N SER A 483 -1.72 -23.51 -20.85
CA SER A 483 -1.55 -23.24 -22.28
C SER A 483 -0.26 -22.48 -22.54
N CYS A 484 0.36 -22.70 -23.70
CA CYS A 484 1.48 -21.84 -24.15
C CYS A 484 1.08 -20.38 -24.36
N GLU A 485 -0.23 -20.10 -24.43
CA GLU A 485 -0.80 -18.76 -24.59
C GLU A 485 -1.12 -18.09 -23.25
N ASP A 486 -1.00 -18.80 -22.11
CA ASP A 486 -1.20 -18.22 -20.78
C ASP A 486 -0.11 -17.16 -20.49
N ASP A 487 -0.43 -16.11 -19.74
CA ASP A 487 0.46 -14.97 -19.51
C ASP A 487 1.82 -15.36 -18.93
N LEU A 488 1.83 -16.22 -17.91
CA LEU A 488 3.07 -16.75 -17.36
C LEU A 488 3.92 -17.46 -18.42
N MET A 489 3.31 -18.21 -19.33
CA MET A 489 3.99 -18.92 -20.40
C MET A 489 4.53 -17.96 -21.47
N ARG A 490 3.77 -16.90 -21.81
CA ARG A 490 4.21 -15.86 -22.77
C ARG A 490 5.48 -15.16 -22.28
N ILE A 491 5.56 -14.82 -20.99
CA ILE A 491 6.72 -14.19 -20.37
C ILE A 491 7.96 -15.11 -20.48
N PHE A 492 7.80 -16.45 -20.42
CA PHE A 492 8.89 -17.42 -20.36
C PHE A 492 8.96 -18.35 -21.57
N GLN A 493 8.88 -17.79 -22.79
CA GLN A 493 9.13 -18.49 -24.04
C GLN A 493 8.05 -19.52 -24.43
N GLY A 494 6.81 -19.30 -24.06
CA GLY A 494 5.67 -20.13 -24.48
C GLY A 494 5.62 -20.34 -26.02
N ASP A 495 5.90 -19.28 -26.79
CA ASP A 495 5.98 -19.33 -28.25
C ASP A 495 7.00 -20.33 -28.77
N ARG A 496 8.18 -20.46 -28.13
CA ARG A 496 9.19 -21.45 -28.50
C ARG A 496 8.71 -22.87 -28.23
N ILE A 497 7.99 -23.09 -27.13
CA ILE A 497 7.40 -24.39 -26.80
C ILE A 497 6.29 -24.71 -27.80
N ALA A 498 5.43 -23.75 -28.12
CA ALA A 498 4.36 -23.90 -29.12
C ALA A 498 4.92 -24.23 -30.50
N LEU A 499 5.97 -23.53 -30.96
CA LEU A 499 6.69 -23.83 -32.21
C LEU A 499 7.33 -25.23 -32.22
N LEU A 500 7.88 -25.66 -31.09
CA LEU A 500 8.44 -27.00 -30.95
C LEU A 500 7.35 -28.07 -31.06
N MET A 501 6.21 -27.88 -30.40
CA MET A 501 5.05 -28.75 -30.50
C MET A 501 4.57 -28.89 -31.95
N GLN A 502 4.49 -27.76 -32.65
CA GLN A 502 4.10 -27.72 -34.06
C GLN A 502 5.10 -28.47 -34.95
N ARG A 503 6.41 -28.26 -34.74
CA ARG A 503 7.46 -28.97 -35.51
C ARG A 503 7.48 -30.48 -35.26
N LEU A 504 7.09 -30.90 -34.06
CA LEU A 504 7.00 -32.32 -33.69
C LEU A 504 5.69 -32.95 -34.16
N GLY A 505 4.77 -32.21 -34.81
CA GLY A 505 3.49 -32.72 -35.31
C GLY A 505 2.55 -33.10 -34.16
N ILE A 506 2.66 -32.51 -33.00
CA ILE A 506 1.75 -32.77 -31.87
C ILE A 506 0.44 -32.02 -32.12
N ASP A 507 -0.66 -32.77 -32.13
CA ASP A 507 -1.99 -32.19 -32.29
C ASP A 507 -2.35 -31.25 -31.14
N ASP A 508 -3.11 -30.21 -31.39
CA ASP A 508 -3.50 -29.20 -30.39
C ASP A 508 -4.22 -29.80 -29.17
N ASP A 509 -5.05 -30.81 -29.40
CA ASP A 509 -5.80 -31.53 -28.38
C ASP A 509 -4.91 -32.48 -27.53
N MET A 510 -3.62 -32.63 -27.87
CA MET A 510 -2.71 -33.56 -27.22
C MET A 510 -1.81 -32.81 -26.19
N PRO A 511 -1.96 -33.05 -24.89
CA PRO A 511 -1.13 -32.37 -23.88
C PRO A 511 0.29 -32.94 -23.80
N ILE A 512 1.26 -32.09 -23.58
CA ILE A 512 2.60 -32.51 -23.14
C ILE A 512 2.57 -32.74 -21.63
N ARG A 513 3.04 -33.93 -21.22
CA ARG A 513 3.32 -34.27 -19.83
C ARG A 513 4.83 -34.33 -19.67
N ASN A 514 5.45 -33.26 -19.23
CA ASN A 514 6.90 -33.22 -19.07
C ASN A 514 7.31 -32.48 -17.80
N LYS A 515 7.90 -33.22 -16.86
CA LYS A 515 8.40 -32.66 -15.60
C LYS A 515 9.43 -31.55 -15.78
N ALA A 516 10.17 -31.55 -16.88
CA ALA A 516 11.16 -30.51 -17.16
C ALA A 516 10.46 -29.17 -17.46
N VAL A 517 9.33 -29.17 -18.16
CA VAL A 517 8.56 -27.95 -18.44
C VAL A 517 7.91 -27.41 -17.16
N SER A 518 7.29 -28.29 -16.35
CA SER A 518 6.76 -27.89 -15.03
C SER A 518 7.85 -27.28 -14.13
N LYS A 519 9.07 -27.82 -14.15
CA LYS A 519 10.20 -27.25 -13.41
C LYS A 519 10.63 -25.89 -13.96
N THR A 520 10.56 -25.70 -15.27
CA THR A 520 10.86 -24.40 -15.90
C THR A 520 9.82 -23.35 -15.48
N LEU A 521 8.53 -23.71 -15.44
CA LEU A 521 7.47 -22.84 -14.92
C LEU A 521 7.72 -22.45 -13.46
N GLU A 522 8.09 -23.43 -12.62
CA GLU A 522 8.42 -23.13 -11.22
C GLU A 522 9.63 -22.18 -11.08
N GLN A 523 10.62 -22.30 -11.95
CA GLN A 523 11.76 -21.36 -12.00
C GLN A 523 11.32 -19.96 -12.47
N ALA A 524 10.37 -19.91 -13.39
CA ALA A 524 9.76 -18.67 -13.84
C ALA A 524 9.03 -17.95 -12.69
N GLN A 525 8.17 -18.68 -11.98
CA GLN A 525 7.48 -18.16 -10.80
C GLN A 525 8.48 -17.62 -9.75
N LYS A 526 9.54 -18.36 -9.44
CA LYS A 526 10.60 -17.90 -8.51
C LYS A 526 11.25 -16.58 -8.94
N ARG A 527 11.43 -16.35 -10.24
CA ARG A 527 11.98 -15.08 -10.74
C ARG A 527 11.01 -13.93 -10.57
N ILE A 528 9.72 -14.16 -10.85
CA ILE A 528 8.66 -13.15 -10.64
C ILE A 528 8.53 -12.84 -9.15
N GLU A 529 8.48 -13.87 -8.30
CA GLU A 529 8.47 -13.70 -6.83
C GLU A 529 9.64 -12.84 -6.36
N GLY A 530 10.87 -13.13 -6.83
CA GLY A 530 12.04 -12.32 -6.50
C GLY A 530 11.96 -10.89 -6.99
N PHE A 531 11.46 -10.68 -8.20
CA PHE A 531 11.25 -9.33 -8.73
C PHE A 531 10.20 -8.54 -7.92
N ASN A 532 9.07 -9.17 -7.60
CA ASN A 532 8.02 -8.56 -6.79
C ASN A 532 8.53 -8.24 -5.36
N PHE A 533 9.35 -9.11 -4.78
CA PHE A 533 10.02 -8.85 -3.51
C PHE A 533 10.93 -7.63 -3.56
N ASP A 534 11.80 -7.54 -4.57
CA ASP A 534 12.69 -6.39 -4.74
C ASP A 534 11.90 -5.09 -4.93
N SER A 535 10.79 -5.13 -5.68
CA SER A 535 9.90 -3.99 -5.86
C SER A 535 9.28 -3.54 -4.53
N ARG A 536 8.67 -4.46 -3.76
CA ARG A 536 8.12 -4.15 -2.43
C ARG A 536 9.17 -3.63 -1.45
N LYS A 537 10.38 -4.22 -1.49
CA LYS A 537 11.51 -3.76 -0.67
C LYS A 537 11.91 -2.33 -0.99
N ASN A 538 11.93 -1.96 -2.27
CA ASN A 538 12.20 -0.60 -2.68
C ASN A 538 11.13 0.38 -2.14
N VAL A 539 9.84 0.05 -2.30
CA VAL A 539 8.75 0.87 -1.75
C VAL A 539 8.93 1.08 -0.24
N VAL A 540 9.20 0.01 0.50
CA VAL A 540 9.45 0.09 1.96
C VAL A 540 10.67 0.96 2.30
N GLN A 541 11.73 0.91 1.50
CA GLN A 541 12.93 1.72 1.75
C GLN A 541 12.66 3.22 1.62
N TYR A 542 11.85 3.64 0.65
CA TYR A 542 11.40 5.02 0.50
C TYR A 542 10.43 5.42 1.61
N ASP A 543 9.42 4.60 1.89
CA ASP A 543 8.44 4.89 2.94
C ASP A 543 9.07 4.90 4.35
N ASN A 544 10.12 4.13 4.60
CA ASN A 544 10.86 4.18 5.87
C ASN A 544 11.45 5.57 6.19
N VAL A 545 11.75 6.37 5.17
CA VAL A 545 12.23 7.75 5.37
C VAL A 545 11.09 8.62 5.89
N ILE A 546 9.94 8.58 5.21
CA ILE A 546 8.73 9.29 5.62
C ILE A 546 8.27 8.80 7.01
N ASN A 547 8.38 7.51 7.27
CA ASN A 547 7.96 6.92 8.54
C ASN A 547 8.78 7.40 9.75
N ARG A 548 10.05 7.74 9.57
CA ARG A 548 10.85 8.40 10.61
C ARG A 548 10.28 9.77 10.94
N HIS A 549 9.97 10.57 9.95
CA HIS A 549 9.36 11.89 10.11
C HIS A 549 7.97 11.75 10.76
N ARG A 550 7.15 10.81 10.28
CA ARG A 550 5.82 10.49 10.82
C ARG A 550 5.88 10.16 12.31
N LYS A 551 6.80 9.29 12.73
CA LYS A 551 6.98 8.95 14.15
C LYS A 551 7.28 10.17 15.01
N VAL A 552 8.13 11.07 14.56
CA VAL A 552 8.44 12.31 15.31
C VAL A 552 7.21 13.21 15.39
N VAL A 553 6.55 13.46 14.26
CA VAL A 553 5.37 14.34 14.18
C VAL A 553 4.19 13.76 14.99
N TYR A 554 3.87 12.48 14.83
CA TYR A 554 2.75 11.86 15.53
C TYR A 554 3.01 11.72 17.05
N THR A 555 4.26 11.48 17.46
CA THR A 555 4.62 11.48 18.89
C THR A 555 4.52 12.89 19.49
N MET A 556 4.94 13.91 18.75
CA MET A 556 4.81 15.30 19.15
C MET A 556 3.33 15.69 19.25
N ARG A 557 2.55 15.39 18.21
CA ARG A 557 1.11 15.62 18.16
C ARG A 557 0.36 14.96 19.33
N ARG A 558 0.66 13.70 19.60
CA ARG A 558 0.06 12.94 20.71
C ARG A 558 0.37 13.58 22.08
N ARG A 559 1.61 14.02 22.28
CA ARG A 559 2.00 14.71 23.52
C ARG A 559 1.22 16.01 23.72
N ILE A 560 0.99 16.78 22.65
CA ILE A 560 0.20 18.01 22.70
C ILE A 560 -1.29 17.69 22.95
N LEU A 561 -1.80 16.65 22.30
CA LEU A 561 -3.20 16.23 22.44
C LEU A 561 -3.52 15.73 23.87
N ASP A 562 -2.65 14.89 24.44
CA ASP A 562 -2.83 14.29 25.76
C ASP A 562 -2.40 15.23 26.92
N GLY A 563 -1.72 16.32 26.62
CA GLY A 563 -1.16 17.23 27.64
C GLY A 563 -2.17 18.26 28.13
N ASP A 564 -2.45 18.30 29.44
CA ASP A 564 -3.28 19.37 30.05
C ASP A 564 -2.55 20.72 30.08
N ASN A 565 -1.23 20.69 30.21
CA ASN A 565 -0.38 21.89 30.23
C ASN A 565 0.78 21.73 29.25
N ILE A 566 0.73 22.44 28.12
CA ILE A 566 1.76 22.44 27.08
C ILE A 566 2.71 23.63 27.14
N ARG A 567 2.60 24.48 28.19
CA ARG A 567 3.51 25.63 28.46
C ARG A 567 4.99 25.27 28.34
N PRO A 568 5.47 24.11 28.85
CA PRO A 568 6.88 23.74 28.71
C PRO A 568 7.31 23.53 27.24
N GLU A 569 6.42 22.99 26.39
CA GLU A 569 6.70 22.79 24.96
C GLU A 569 6.75 24.14 24.23
N ILE A 570 5.80 25.05 24.51
CA ILE A 570 5.82 26.41 23.96
C ILE A 570 7.11 27.15 24.41
N SER A 571 7.46 27.02 25.69
CA SER A 571 8.71 27.61 26.22
C SER A 571 9.94 27.09 25.49
N ARG A 572 9.94 25.83 25.09
CA ARG A 572 11.00 25.24 24.27
C ARG A 572 11.05 25.85 22.88
N LEU A 573 9.88 26.01 22.21
CA LEU A 573 9.84 26.58 20.86
C LEU A 573 10.47 27.97 20.79
N TYR A 574 10.05 28.91 21.68
CA TYR A 574 10.62 30.25 21.63
C TYR A 574 12.09 30.29 22.05
N LYS A 575 12.55 29.45 22.99
CA LYS A 575 13.95 29.34 23.34
C LYS A 575 14.84 28.87 22.21
N ASP A 576 14.39 27.84 21.48
CA ASP A 576 15.10 27.31 20.31
C ASP A 576 15.11 28.32 19.15
N GLU A 577 13.99 29.04 18.92
CA GLU A 577 13.89 30.07 17.89
C GLU A 577 14.77 31.28 18.20
N ILE A 578 14.74 31.79 19.45
CA ILE A 578 15.60 32.89 19.89
C ILE A 578 17.08 32.49 19.75
N ALA A 579 17.43 31.26 20.11
CA ALA A 579 18.79 30.76 19.95
C ALA A 579 19.24 30.80 18.48
N GLU A 580 18.38 30.36 17.54
CA GLU A 580 18.67 30.39 16.12
C GLU A 580 18.81 31.84 15.61
N LEU A 581 17.88 32.71 15.92
CA LEU A 581 17.87 34.11 15.51
C LEU A 581 19.07 34.89 16.06
N THR A 582 19.53 34.59 17.29
CA THR A 582 20.67 35.30 17.91
C THR A 582 22.04 34.82 17.39
N GLN A 583 22.17 33.60 16.87
CA GLN A 583 23.40 33.09 16.27
C GLN A 583 23.77 33.79 14.96
N PHE A 584 22.80 34.05 14.08
CA PHE A 584 23.03 34.56 12.72
C PHE A 584 23.45 36.04 12.64
N SER A 585 23.40 36.80 13.73
CA SER A 585 23.53 38.26 13.67
C SER A 585 24.95 38.81 13.71
N SER A 586 25.98 38.05 13.32
CA SER A 586 27.39 38.54 13.45
C SER A 586 27.81 39.65 12.48
N ARG A 587 26.98 40.09 11.52
CA ARG A 587 27.39 41.06 10.49
C ARG A 587 26.44 42.20 10.09
N VAL A 588 25.12 42.14 10.31
CA VAL A 588 24.22 43.21 9.82
C VAL A 588 23.03 43.45 10.76
N ASN A 589 22.98 44.54 11.46
CA ASN A 589 21.91 44.96 12.37
C ASN A 589 20.51 45.00 11.75
N LYS A 590 20.36 45.34 10.48
CA LYS A 590 19.06 45.46 9.80
C LYS A 590 18.39 44.13 9.55
N ASP A 591 19.14 43.11 9.16
CA ASP A 591 18.59 41.78 8.91
C ASP A 591 18.16 41.09 10.21
N PHE A 592 18.84 41.34 11.31
CA PHE A 592 18.49 40.84 12.62
C PHE A 592 17.13 41.37 13.08
N VAL A 593 16.95 42.70 13.08
CA VAL A 593 15.67 43.35 13.47
C VAL A 593 14.52 42.84 12.59
N ALA A 594 14.72 42.81 11.28
CA ALA A 594 13.70 42.35 10.35
C ALA A 594 13.33 40.89 10.55
N ASN A 595 14.29 39.99 10.77
CA ASN A 595 14.01 38.57 11.01
C ASN A 595 13.38 38.31 12.37
N PHE A 596 13.82 39.04 13.42
CA PHE A 596 13.24 38.91 14.74
C PHE A 596 11.78 39.41 14.78
N LYS A 597 11.51 40.52 14.11
CA LYS A 597 10.15 41.12 14.00
C LYS A 597 9.16 40.25 13.21
N LYS A 598 9.63 39.38 12.34
CA LYS A 598 8.76 38.44 11.62
C LYS A 598 8.09 37.42 12.56
N VAL A 599 8.75 37.10 13.66
CA VAL A 599 8.31 36.04 14.60
C VAL A 599 7.78 36.66 15.91
N PHE A 600 8.50 37.65 16.43
CA PHE A 600 8.22 38.32 17.73
C PHE A 600 7.97 39.80 17.48
N ASP A 601 6.74 40.24 17.75
CA ASP A 601 6.38 41.66 17.61
C ASP A 601 6.86 42.46 18.84
N LEU A 602 8.18 42.69 18.91
CA LEU A 602 8.84 43.48 19.93
C LEU A 602 9.13 44.89 19.42
N ASP A 603 9.31 45.84 20.37
CA ASP A 603 9.58 47.22 20.06
C ASP A 603 10.92 47.40 19.31
N ASP A 604 10.92 48.25 18.28
CA ASP A 604 12.06 48.49 17.40
C ASP A 604 13.32 48.98 18.22
N ASP A 605 13.15 49.85 19.22
CA ASP A 605 14.24 50.36 20.06
C ASP A 605 14.88 49.23 20.87
N LEU A 606 14.07 48.27 21.34
CA LEU A 606 14.55 47.10 22.07
C LEU A 606 15.32 46.16 21.16
N LEU A 607 14.78 45.90 19.94
CA LEU A 607 15.43 45.05 18.95
C LEU A 607 16.75 45.63 18.45
N GLU A 608 16.83 46.95 18.26
CA GLU A 608 18.08 47.63 17.95
C GLU A 608 19.12 47.48 19.07
N THR A 609 18.66 47.61 20.32
CA THR A 609 19.51 47.43 21.52
C THR A 609 20.06 46.01 21.58
N ILE A 610 19.22 45.01 21.36
CA ILE A 610 19.62 43.58 21.30
C ILE A 610 20.61 43.36 20.15
N GLY A 611 20.36 43.93 18.97
CA GLY A 611 21.18 43.81 17.78
C GLY A 611 22.59 44.43 17.92
N LEU A 612 22.72 45.49 18.75
CA LEU A 612 23.99 46.16 19.04
C LEU A 612 24.87 45.38 20.01
N MET A 613 24.34 44.41 20.76
CA MET A 613 25.13 43.63 21.72
C MET A 613 26.16 42.74 21.02
N ARG A 614 27.41 42.78 21.43
CA ARG A 614 28.51 42.02 20.79
C ARG A 614 28.53 40.54 21.16
N LYS A 615 28.05 40.18 22.39
CA LYS A 615 28.08 38.80 22.86
C LYS A 615 26.76 38.12 22.60
N GLU A 616 26.78 37.00 21.89
CA GLU A 616 25.62 36.15 21.59
C GLU A 616 24.84 35.79 22.86
N LYS A 617 25.54 35.41 23.92
CA LYS A 617 24.91 35.05 25.21
C LYS A 617 24.13 36.20 25.87
N ASP A 618 24.59 37.43 25.72
CA ASP A 618 23.92 38.59 26.30
C ASP A 618 22.70 38.97 25.39
N ARG A 619 22.84 38.87 24.07
CA ARG A 619 21.72 39.00 23.11
C ARG A 619 20.59 37.99 23.40
N TYR A 620 20.94 36.70 23.51
CA TYR A 620 20.01 35.65 23.86
C TYR A 620 19.26 35.91 25.17
N LYS A 621 19.98 36.30 26.24
CA LYS A 621 19.37 36.56 27.54
C LYS A 621 18.37 37.70 27.49
N LEU A 622 18.72 38.81 26.82
CA LEU A 622 17.83 39.96 26.74
C LEU A 622 16.62 39.65 25.84
N ALA A 623 16.84 39.02 24.71
CA ALA A 623 15.77 38.60 23.84
C ALA A 623 14.82 37.60 24.54
N LEU A 624 15.36 36.66 25.29
CA LEU A 624 14.57 35.71 26.06
C LEU A 624 13.72 36.40 27.12
N ALA A 625 14.28 37.33 27.88
CA ALA A 625 13.54 38.06 28.89
C ALA A 625 12.37 38.86 28.26
N ALA A 626 12.62 39.52 27.14
CA ALA A 626 11.59 40.29 26.42
C ALA A 626 10.46 39.42 25.90
N VAL A 627 10.80 38.26 25.33
CA VAL A 627 9.76 37.31 24.81
C VAL A 627 9.00 36.62 25.94
N GLU A 628 9.67 36.33 27.09
CA GLU A 628 9.01 35.79 28.28
C GLU A 628 8.04 36.81 28.89
N GLU A 629 8.39 38.11 28.91
CA GLU A 629 7.52 39.20 29.35
C GLU A 629 6.29 39.34 28.43
N LEU A 630 6.50 39.43 27.10
CA LEU A 630 5.44 39.49 26.11
C LEU A 630 4.47 38.31 26.21
N TYR A 631 4.99 37.11 26.40
CA TYR A 631 4.16 35.92 26.57
C TYR A 631 3.41 35.94 27.93
N SER A 632 4.01 36.39 29.01
CA SER A 632 3.37 36.48 30.31
C SER A 632 2.26 37.53 30.32
N ASP A 633 2.42 38.63 29.58
CA ASP A 633 1.38 39.64 29.39
C ASP A 633 0.17 39.06 28.66
N LYS A 634 0.39 38.23 27.62
CA LYS A 634 -0.67 37.49 26.93
C LYS A 634 -1.38 36.49 27.84
N GLU A 635 -0.64 35.77 28.66
CA GLU A 635 -1.22 34.81 29.61
C GLU A 635 -2.08 35.53 30.69
N LEU A 636 -1.69 36.73 31.10
CA LEU A 636 -2.50 37.57 31.99
C LEU A 636 -3.75 38.12 31.30
N GLU A 637 -3.66 38.47 30.01
CA GLU A 637 -4.75 38.99 29.22
C GLU A 637 -5.87 37.95 29.02
N PHE A 638 -5.52 36.67 28.66
CA PHE A 638 -6.48 35.61 28.37
C PHE A 638 -6.87 34.77 29.59
N GLY A 639 -6.06 34.74 30.61
CA GLY A 639 -6.13 33.78 31.72
C GLY A 639 -5.47 32.43 31.37
N GLU A 640 -4.98 31.75 32.38
CA GLU A 640 -4.16 30.54 32.21
C GLU A 640 -4.87 29.41 31.46
N ASP A 641 -6.13 29.09 31.86
CA ASP A 641 -6.88 27.97 31.24
C ASP A 641 -7.21 28.21 29.77
N THR A 642 -7.59 29.44 29.41
CA THR A 642 -7.89 29.81 28.02
C THR A 642 -6.62 29.81 27.18
N MET A 643 -5.51 30.30 27.74
CA MET A 643 -4.22 30.28 27.04
C MET A 643 -3.74 28.84 26.73
N ARG A 644 -3.93 27.89 27.68
CA ARG A 644 -3.62 26.45 27.43
C ARG A 644 -4.41 25.88 26.27
N LYS A 645 -5.70 26.26 26.13
CA LYS A 645 -6.55 25.81 24.99
C LYS A 645 -6.04 26.40 23.68
N ILE A 646 -5.81 27.72 23.63
CA ILE A 646 -5.30 28.41 22.43
C ILE A 646 -3.96 27.82 22.01
N GLU A 647 -3.04 27.61 22.91
CA GLU A 647 -1.75 26.99 22.63
C GLU A 647 -1.89 25.63 21.98
N ARG A 648 -2.79 24.79 22.51
CA ARG A 648 -3.04 23.42 21.96
C ARG A 648 -3.62 23.50 20.56
N GLU A 649 -4.63 24.31 20.35
CA GLU A 649 -5.29 24.44 19.05
C GLU A 649 -4.35 25.00 17.98
N VAL A 650 -3.66 26.09 18.28
CA VAL A 650 -2.69 26.70 17.36
C VAL A 650 -1.58 25.71 17.02
N TYR A 651 -1.04 25.02 18.03
CA TYR A 651 0.03 24.07 17.80
C TYR A 651 -0.41 22.92 16.89
N LEU A 652 -1.57 22.30 17.17
CA LEU A 652 -2.10 21.19 16.35
C LEU A 652 -2.43 21.66 14.94
N GLN A 653 -3.06 22.82 14.78
CA GLN A 653 -3.43 23.37 13.47
C GLN A 653 -2.19 23.62 12.59
N VAL A 654 -1.18 24.27 13.12
CA VAL A 654 0.06 24.56 12.38
C VAL A 654 0.80 23.28 12.05
N LEU A 655 0.90 22.35 13.01
CA LEU A 655 1.59 21.07 12.82
C LEU A 655 0.91 20.25 11.73
N ASP A 656 -0.42 20.15 11.75
CA ASP A 656 -1.21 19.37 10.79
C ASP A 656 -1.08 19.96 9.37
N THR A 657 -1.15 21.29 9.23
CA THR A 657 -0.97 21.98 7.94
C THR A 657 0.42 21.76 7.36
N LEU A 658 1.46 21.95 8.17
CA LEU A 658 2.85 21.75 7.74
C LEU A 658 3.15 20.29 7.43
N TRP A 659 2.52 19.35 8.14
CA TRP A 659 2.66 17.93 7.89
C TRP A 659 2.07 17.52 6.55
N MET A 660 0.88 18.03 6.18
CA MET A 660 0.29 17.78 4.85
C MET A 660 1.18 18.31 3.74
N GLN A 661 1.66 19.56 3.86
CA GLN A 661 2.58 20.14 2.88
C GLN A 661 3.88 19.33 2.78
N HIS A 662 4.36 18.78 3.90
CA HIS A 662 5.52 17.92 3.91
C HIS A 662 5.29 16.61 3.19
N LEU A 663 4.13 15.96 3.35
CA LEU A 663 3.78 14.73 2.62
C LEU A 663 3.74 14.98 1.11
N GLU A 664 3.15 16.08 0.67
CA GLU A 664 3.13 16.50 -0.74
C GLU A 664 4.55 16.76 -1.28
N ASN A 665 5.36 17.52 -0.55
CA ASN A 665 6.76 17.77 -0.93
C ASN A 665 7.58 16.48 -1.01
N MET A 666 7.34 15.52 -0.12
CA MET A 666 8.01 14.22 -0.12
C MET A 666 7.58 13.35 -1.31
N GLN A 667 6.32 13.44 -1.72
CA GLN A 667 5.82 12.76 -2.92
C GLN A 667 6.50 13.33 -4.17
N HIS A 668 6.49 14.65 -4.36
CA HIS A 668 7.17 15.30 -5.48
C HIS A 668 8.69 15.00 -5.52
N LEU A 669 9.32 14.96 -4.34
CA LEU A 669 10.72 14.58 -4.25
C LEU A 669 10.96 13.14 -4.73
N ARG A 670 10.06 12.21 -4.38
CA ARG A 670 10.14 10.80 -4.79
C ARG A 670 10.03 10.64 -6.31
N GLU A 671 9.11 11.34 -6.93
CA GLU A 671 8.90 11.35 -8.38
C GLU A 671 10.12 11.90 -9.14
N GLY A 672 10.68 13.03 -8.68
CA GLY A 672 11.81 13.69 -9.32
C GLY A 672 13.18 13.05 -9.06
N ILE A 673 13.34 12.24 -8.02
CA ILE A 673 14.68 11.77 -7.59
C ILE A 673 15.32 10.76 -8.56
N HIS A 674 14.51 10.04 -9.33
CA HIS A 674 15.00 9.03 -10.29
C HIS A 674 15.86 9.66 -11.41
N TRP A 675 15.62 10.92 -11.77
CA TRP A 675 16.42 11.65 -12.75
C TRP A 675 17.88 11.86 -12.32
N ARG A 676 18.14 11.93 -11.00
CA ARG A 676 19.49 12.06 -10.44
C ARG A 676 20.35 10.81 -10.65
N SER A 677 19.74 9.65 -10.97
CA SER A 677 20.46 8.43 -11.32
C SER A 677 21.31 8.58 -12.59
N VAL A 678 20.94 9.51 -13.47
CA VAL A 678 21.72 9.86 -14.68
C VAL A 678 23.11 10.39 -14.28
N GLY A 679 23.23 11.06 -13.12
CA GLY A 679 24.50 11.55 -12.55
C GLY A 679 25.31 10.50 -11.79
N GLN A 680 25.01 9.18 -11.89
CA GLN A 680 25.66 8.07 -11.19
C GLN A 680 25.54 8.14 -9.64
N ARG A 681 24.57 8.87 -9.13
CA ARG A 681 24.26 8.92 -7.69
C ARG A 681 23.17 7.90 -7.36
N ASP A 682 23.22 7.33 -6.16
CA ASP A 682 22.17 6.44 -5.67
C ASP A 682 20.91 7.25 -5.33
N PRO A 683 19.77 7.02 -6.02
CA PRO A 683 18.54 7.78 -5.79
C PRO A 683 18.05 7.74 -4.33
N LEU A 684 18.21 6.61 -3.65
CA LEU A 684 17.75 6.47 -2.26
C LEU A 684 18.61 7.29 -1.28
N VAL A 685 19.91 7.39 -1.54
CA VAL A 685 20.82 8.21 -0.70
C VAL A 685 20.50 9.69 -0.88
N GLU A 686 20.31 10.15 -2.13
CA GLU A 686 19.90 11.53 -2.43
C GLU A 686 18.52 11.83 -1.82
N TYR A 687 17.56 10.90 -1.96
CA TYR A 687 16.24 11.03 -1.35
C TYR A 687 16.32 11.23 0.17
N ARG A 688 17.14 10.45 0.87
CA ARG A 688 17.35 10.60 2.32
C ARG A 688 17.95 11.94 2.71
N ALA A 689 18.91 12.42 1.93
CA ALA A 689 19.57 13.68 2.21
C ALA A 689 18.64 14.89 1.98
N GLU A 690 17.89 14.90 0.87
CA GLU A 690 16.96 15.99 0.58
C GLU A 690 15.73 15.95 1.51
N SER A 691 15.20 14.77 1.81
CA SER A 691 14.08 14.63 2.74
C SER A 691 14.42 15.14 4.16
N GLN A 692 15.65 14.94 4.62
CA GLN A 692 16.09 15.49 5.92
C GLN A 692 16.07 17.02 5.89
N LYS A 693 16.51 17.65 4.81
CA LYS A 693 16.47 19.12 4.67
C LYS A 693 15.03 19.65 4.69
N LEU A 694 14.11 18.94 4.00
CA LEU A 694 12.69 19.31 4.02
C LEU A 694 12.10 19.17 5.43
N PHE A 695 12.49 18.14 6.16
CA PHE A 695 12.01 17.92 7.52
C PHE A 695 12.58 18.95 8.51
N ASP A 696 13.85 19.31 8.40
CA ASP A 696 14.46 20.38 9.18
C ASP A 696 13.78 21.73 8.88
N GLY A 697 13.39 21.95 7.61
CA GLY A 697 12.58 23.09 7.19
C GLY A 697 11.20 23.12 7.86
N LEU A 698 10.49 21.97 7.90
CA LEU A 698 9.21 21.84 8.60
C LEU A 698 9.34 22.18 10.08
N GLN A 699 10.34 21.65 10.77
CA GLN A 699 10.55 21.93 12.21
C GLN A 699 10.83 23.41 12.50
N ARG A 700 11.55 24.09 11.59
CA ARG A 700 11.78 25.52 11.67
C ARG A 700 10.49 26.29 11.45
N ALA A 701 9.76 25.99 10.37
CA ALA A 701 8.48 26.63 10.09
C ALA A 701 7.47 26.45 11.24
N LEU A 702 7.44 25.28 11.87
CA LEU A 702 6.59 25.01 13.05
C LEU A 702 6.88 25.98 14.19
N ARG A 703 8.17 26.20 14.52
CA ARG A 703 8.55 27.16 15.57
C ARG A 703 8.14 28.58 15.23
N GLU A 704 8.46 29.02 14.01
CA GLU A 704 8.17 30.37 13.54
C GLU A 704 6.65 30.64 13.52
N GLU A 705 5.85 29.76 12.88
CA GLU A 705 4.41 30.00 12.69
C GLU A 705 3.60 29.83 14.00
N VAL A 706 3.93 28.84 14.84
CA VAL A 706 3.26 28.71 16.15
C VAL A 706 3.48 29.97 17.00
N MET A 707 4.70 30.48 17.10
CA MET A 707 5.00 31.66 17.89
C MET A 707 4.34 32.90 17.31
N LYS A 708 4.40 33.09 16.01
CA LYS A 708 3.79 34.22 15.33
C LYS A 708 2.27 34.25 15.55
N ILE A 709 1.57 33.13 15.40
CA ILE A 709 0.12 33.07 15.60
C ILE A 709 -0.23 33.29 17.06
N LEU A 710 0.43 32.58 18.02
CA LEU A 710 0.15 32.72 19.44
C LEU A 710 0.31 34.16 19.95
N LEU A 711 1.31 34.89 19.47
CA LEU A 711 1.53 36.27 19.89
C LEU A 711 0.63 37.27 19.17
N SER A 712 0.07 36.92 18.01
CA SER A 712 -0.84 37.79 17.24
C SER A 712 -2.32 37.67 17.63
N VAL A 713 -2.73 36.58 18.29
CA VAL A 713 -4.10 36.34 18.75
C VAL A 713 -4.61 37.49 19.63
N ARG A 714 -5.85 37.93 19.43
CA ARG A 714 -6.53 38.99 20.23
C ARG A 714 -7.77 38.43 20.92
N LEU A 715 -8.18 39.06 22.00
CA LEU A 715 -9.38 38.67 22.77
C LEU A 715 -10.68 38.61 21.91
N GLN A 716 -10.76 39.41 20.85
CA GLN A 716 -11.88 39.36 19.91
C GLN A 716 -11.95 38.06 19.12
N ASP A 717 -10.80 37.51 18.79
CA ASP A 717 -10.68 36.26 18.02
C ASP A 717 -11.07 35.04 18.89
N VAL A 718 -10.88 35.14 20.22
CA VAL A 718 -11.21 34.06 21.19
C VAL A 718 -12.72 33.89 21.40
N ASN A 719 -13.50 34.93 21.26
CA ASN A 719 -14.98 34.81 21.34
C ASN A 719 -15.60 34.12 20.12
N GLU A 720 -14.92 34.14 18.97
CA GLU A 720 -15.24 33.31 17.80
C GLU A 720 -14.78 31.86 17.96
N LEU A 721 -13.79 31.64 18.85
CA LEU A 721 -13.25 30.31 19.22
C LEU A 721 -14.20 29.47 20.12
N SER A 722 -15.22 30.08 20.73
CA SER A 722 -16.11 29.42 21.68
C SER A 722 -17.42 28.84 21.11
N ASP A 723 -17.73 29.06 19.84
CA ASP A 723 -18.84 28.38 19.15
C ASP A 723 -18.40 27.10 18.44
N ASP A 724 -19.15 26.02 18.61
CA ASP A 724 -18.96 24.63 18.23
C ASP A 724 -18.56 24.31 16.76
N ASN A 725 -17.91 25.22 16.04
CA ASN A 725 -17.60 25.15 14.63
C ASN A 725 -16.08 25.11 14.31
N TYR A 726 -15.24 24.67 15.24
CA TYR A 726 -13.80 24.57 15.01
C TYR A 726 -13.34 23.24 14.46
N ASP A 727 -13.91 22.86 13.34
CA ASP A 727 -13.25 21.93 12.46
C ASP A 727 -12.16 22.66 11.67
N THR A 728 -10.88 22.26 11.81
CA THR A 728 -9.86 22.69 10.84
C THR A 728 -10.32 22.27 9.46
N GLU A 729 -9.87 22.97 8.42
CA GLU A 729 -10.09 22.50 7.03
C GLU A 729 -9.75 21.01 6.91
N LEU A 730 -8.74 20.56 7.64
CA LEU A 730 -8.29 19.18 7.73
C LEU A 730 -9.34 18.24 8.35
N THR A 731 -9.99 18.65 9.43
CA THR A 731 -11.03 17.85 10.10
C THR A 731 -12.31 17.83 9.27
N LYS A 732 -12.72 18.97 8.73
CA LYS A 732 -13.86 19.06 7.79
C LYS A 732 -13.60 18.22 6.53
N MET A 733 -12.38 18.26 6.00
CA MET A 733 -11.96 17.44 4.86
C MET A 733 -11.92 15.95 5.24
N ALA A 734 -11.42 15.61 6.41
CA ALA A 734 -11.35 14.23 6.88
C ALA A 734 -12.74 13.65 7.17
N GLU A 735 -13.66 14.43 7.75
CA GLU A 735 -15.06 14.04 7.95
C GLU A 735 -15.80 13.92 6.62
N SER A 736 -15.62 14.87 5.71
CA SER A 736 -16.20 14.79 4.36
C SER A 736 -15.65 13.62 3.53
N ALA A 737 -14.39 13.26 3.71
CA ALA A 737 -13.78 12.07 3.09
C ALA A 737 -14.34 10.77 3.70
N THR A 738 -14.66 10.79 5.00
CA THR A 738 -15.26 9.65 5.71
C THR A 738 -16.74 9.46 5.31
N GLU A 739 -17.52 10.55 5.23
CA GLU A 739 -18.92 10.51 4.80
C GLU A 739 -19.10 10.11 3.32
N LYS A 740 -18.12 10.38 2.46
CA LYS A 740 -18.19 10.05 1.03
C LYS A 740 -17.57 8.69 0.68
N GLY A 741 -17.12 7.92 1.66
CA GLY A 741 -16.55 6.59 1.44
C GLY A 741 -15.32 6.58 0.52
N VAL A 742 -14.55 7.70 0.47
CA VAL A 742 -13.33 7.79 -0.34
C VAL A 742 -12.18 7.10 0.41
N ASN A 743 -12.26 5.79 0.45
CA ASN A 743 -11.14 4.93 0.83
C ASN A 743 -10.38 4.59 -0.47
N GLU A 744 -9.62 5.53 -0.99
CA GLU A 744 -8.76 5.24 -2.13
C GLU A 744 -7.54 4.45 -1.64
N VAL A 745 -7.58 3.16 -1.88
CA VAL A 745 -6.35 2.38 -2.04
C VAL A 745 -5.68 2.95 -3.30
N SER A 746 -4.53 3.60 -3.16
CA SER A 746 -3.93 4.29 -4.29
C SER A 746 -3.67 3.34 -5.45
N ALA A 747 -4.07 3.76 -6.64
CA ALA A 747 -3.84 3.05 -7.89
C ALA A 747 -2.35 3.05 -8.33
N ASP A 748 -1.46 3.67 -7.54
CA ASP A 748 -0.05 3.88 -7.88
C ASP A 748 0.76 2.61 -8.11
N THR A 749 0.29 1.47 -7.61
CA THR A 749 0.96 0.19 -7.91
C THR A 749 0.62 -0.37 -9.29
N LYS A 750 -0.49 0.03 -9.91
CA LYS A 750 -0.74 -0.34 -11.31
C LYS A 750 0.18 0.36 -12.28
N ASN A 751 0.65 1.57 -11.95
CA ASN A 751 1.64 2.28 -12.76
C ASN A 751 3.07 1.70 -12.61
N MET A 752 3.38 0.99 -11.52
CA MET A 752 4.63 0.24 -11.44
C MET A 752 4.60 -1.05 -12.28
N ASP A 753 3.42 -1.67 -12.42
CA ASP A 753 3.23 -2.80 -13.34
C ASP A 753 3.19 -2.33 -14.82
N ASP A 754 2.73 -1.09 -15.09
CA ASP A 754 2.71 -0.47 -16.42
C ASP A 754 4.08 0.10 -16.86
N GLU A 755 5.00 0.45 -15.94
CA GLU A 755 6.41 0.73 -16.30
C GLU A 755 7.13 -0.50 -16.87
N PHE A 756 6.54 -1.69 -16.70
CA PHE A 756 6.97 -2.96 -17.31
C PHE A 756 6.10 -3.37 -18.50
N SER A 757 5.41 -2.42 -19.13
CA SER A 757 4.69 -2.69 -20.37
C SER A 757 5.66 -3.19 -21.43
N LYS A 758 5.24 -4.23 -22.09
CA LYS A 758 5.88 -4.96 -23.19
C LYS A 758 6.42 -3.98 -24.23
N ASP A 759 7.68 -4.11 -24.61
CA ASP A 759 8.09 -3.55 -25.89
C ASP A 759 7.39 -4.29 -27.05
N GLU A 760 7.44 -3.71 -28.24
CA GLU A 760 6.74 -4.23 -29.45
C GLU A 760 7.05 -5.70 -29.79
N ASN A 761 7.95 -6.36 -29.07
CA ASN A 761 8.34 -7.77 -29.23
C ASN A 761 7.83 -8.69 -28.10
N GLY A 762 7.01 -8.19 -27.16
CA GLY A 762 6.39 -9.01 -26.10
C GLY A 762 7.33 -9.49 -24.99
N LEU A 763 8.53 -8.93 -24.90
CA LEU A 763 9.52 -9.19 -23.85
C LEU A 763 9.46 -8.10 -22.78
N THR A 764 9.34 -8.49 -21.53
CA THR A 764 9.38 -7.54 -20.41
C THR A 764 10.76 -6.85 -20.34
N LYS A 765 10.80 -5.57 -20.09
CA LYS A 765 12.04 -4.75 -19.92
C LYS A 765 13.06 -5.30 -18.91
N VAL A 766 12.70 -6.33 -18.16
CA VAL A 766 13.59 -7.04 -17.23
C VAL A 766 14.81 -7.66 -17.92
N GLU A 767 14.67 -8.15 -19.17
CA GLU A 767 15.82 -8.74 -19.87
C GLU A 767 16.83 -7.70 -20.35
N THR A 768 16.39 -6.47 -20.66
CA THR A 768 17.29 -5.43 -21.15
C THR A 768 18.15 -4.80 -20.05
N ARG A 769 17.68 -4.76 -18.80
CA ARG A 769 18.50 -4.23 -17.68
C ARG A 769 19.54 -5.23 -17.19
N THR A 770 19.24 -6.52 -17.20
CA THR A 770 20.20 -7.59 -16.81
C THR A 770 21.28 -7.81 -17.87
N THR A 771 20.99 -7.66 -19.15
CA THR A 771 21.97 -7.81 -20.23
C THR A 771 22.91 -6.60 -20.34
N VAL A 772 22.46 -5.38 -20.03
CA VAL A 772 23.34 -4.19 -20.04
C VAL A 772 24.28 -4.17 -18.83
N ALA A 773 23.86 -4.65 -17.67
CA ALA A 773 24.75 -4.75 -16.50
C ALA A 773 25.79 -5.87 -16.65
N SER A 774 25.48 -6.99 -17.33
CA SER A 774 26.44 -8.06 -17.60
C SER A 774 27.41 -7.73 -18.74
N GLY A 775 27.00 -6.89 -19.71
CA GLY A 775 27.85 -6.49 -20.85
C GLY A 775 28.99 -5.54 -20.47
N LYS A 776 28.84 -4.70 -19.46
CA LYS A 776 29.93 -3.82 -18.99
C LYS A 776 30.98 -4.56 -18.14
N ASN A 777 30.61 -5.63 -17.46
CA ASN A 777 31.58 -6.41 -16.68
C ASN A 777 32.41 -7.41 -17.54
N THR A 778 31.88 -7.90 -18.65
CA THR A 778 32.60 -8.77 -19.58
C THR A 778 33.73 -8.04 -20.31
N ASN A 779 33.56 -6.75 -20.62
CA ASN A 779 34.65 -5.97 -21.29
C ASN A 779 35.81 -5.60 -20.33
N ARG A 780 35.56 -5.49 -19.03
CA ARG A 780 36.63 -5.26 -18.05
C ARG A 780 37.42 -6.54 -17.75
N ASN A 781 36.79 -7.68 -17.73
CA ASN A 781 37.47 -8.97 -17.51
C ASN A 781 38.23 -9.45 -18.75
N THR A 782 37.74 -9.18 -19.96
CA THR A 782 38.44 -9.49 -21.21
C THR A 782 39.69 -8.62 -21.38
N LYS A 783 39.62 -7.33 -21.11
CA LYS A 783 40.80 -6.43 -21.10
C LYS A 783 41.81 -6.81 -20.01
N ARG A 784 41.37 -7.26 -18.85
CA ARG A 784 42.25 -7.70 -17.75
C ARG A 784 42.90 -9.06 -18.03
N ASN A 785 42.22 -9.94 -18.73
CA ASN A 785 42.76 -11.23 -19.17
C ASN A 785 43.70 -11.09 -20.38
N GLN A 786 43.41 -10.14 -21.28
CA GLN A 786 44.29 -9.79 -22.39
C GLN A 786 45.60 -9.16 -21.89
N ALA A 787 45.51 -8.20 -20.95
CA ALA A 787 46.70 -7.61 -20.33
C ALA A 787 47.54 -8.62 -19.48
N ARG A 788 46.88 -9.63 -18.90
CA ARG A 788 47.60 -10.74 -18.23
C ARG A 788 48.30 -11.70 -19.20
N LYS A 789 47.69 -11.98 -20.36
CA LYS A 789 48.31 -12.78 -21.43
C LYS A 789 49.50 -12.05 -22.07
N ASP A 790 49.40 -10.75 -22.28
CA ASP A 790 50.49 -9.96 -22.84
C ASP A 790 51.65 -9.78 -21.87
N LYS A 791 51.38 -9.63 -20.55
CA LYS A 791 52.43 -9.65 -19.52
C LYS A 791 53.10 -11.00 -19.37
N LYS A 792 52.39 -12.10 -19.63
CA LYS A 792 52.99 -13.47 -19.60
C LYS A 792 53.82 -13.73 -20.82
N LYS A 793 53.41 -13.25 -22.02
CA LYS A 793 54.23 -13.30 -23.26
C LYS A 793 55.49 -12.44 -23.16
N ALA A 794 55.40 -11.22 -22.61
CA ALA A 794 56.55 -10.34 -22.39
C ALA A 794 57.55 -10.91 -21.40
N ARG A 795 57.11 -11.67 -20.35
CA ARG A 795 57.97 -12.37 -19.42
C ARG A 795 58.63 -13.61 -20.05
N GLN A 796 57.97 -14.32 -20.96
CA GLN A 796 58.54 -15.46 -21.68
C GLN A 796 59.61 -15.01 -22.72
N ASN A 797 59.36 -13.88 -23.40
CA ASN A 797 60.33 -13.31 -24.33
C ASN A 797 61.58 -12.75 -23.63
N LYS A 798 61.42 -12.21 -22.40
CA LYS A 798 62.55 -11.75 -21.58
C LYS A 798 63.39 -12.89 -21.00
N LYS A 799 62.82 -14.11 -20.89
CA LYS A 799 63.56 -15.34 -20.48
C LYS A 799 64.28 -16.03 -21.68
N ARG A 800 63.84 -15.82 -22.92
CA ARG A 800 64.48 -16.33 -24.14
C ARG A 800 65.64 -15.46 -24.68
N GLY A 801 65.76 -14.22 -24.20
CA GLY A 801 66.86 -13.33 -24.57
C GLY A 801 68.06 -13.34 -23.60
N ARG A 802 68.08 -14.30 -22.64
CA ARG A 802 69.18 -14.49 -21.70
C ARG A 802 69.66 -15.97 -21.68
N LYS A 803 69.77 -16.57 -22.89
CA LYS A 803 70.59 -17.82 -23.14
C LYS A 803 71.44 -17.49 -24.37
#